data_edea316f84e55fc761d6ce8937f83ef1
#
_entry.id   edea316f84e55fc761d6ce8937f83ef1
#
_cell.length_a   1.000
_cell.length_b   1.000
_cell.length_c   1.000
_cell.angle_alpha   90.00
_cell.angle_beta   90.00
_cell.angle_gamma   90.00
#
_symmetry.space_group_name_H-M   'P 1'
#
loop_
_entity.id
_entity.type
_entity.pdbx_description
1 polymer ?
#
loop_
_entity_poly.entity_id
_entity_poly.type
_entity_poly.pdbx_seq_one_letter_code
_entity_poly.pdbx_strand_id
1 'polypeptide(L)'
;MEPNIFDKVHDIDLKKTMEKSYIDYAMSVIAARALPDVRDGLKPVQRRVLYSMVELNNGPDKPHRKSARIVGDTMGKYHPHGDTSIYGALVNMAQHWSMRYMLVDGHGNFGSVDGDEAAAMRYTEARLSKISTEMLADIYKDTVDFVPNFDETEKEPVVLPSRFPNLLVNGGTGIAVGMATNIPPHNLREVIAAVVKIIDNKVEENRETTMEELLSIIKGPDFPTAATILGTRGIEEAYRTGRGKIKVRAVTDIETMPNGKSHIIVTELPYLVNKARLIEKMAELVKTKKIDGITAITDESNREGLRINIELRRDVNANVILNQLLKHTQLQDSFGVIMLALVNNEPKVLTLPQMLTYYLDHQKDVVTRRTRYDLNKAEERAHILEGLLKALDHIDEVIRIIRGSANVGEAKTQLMARFGLSDVQAQAIVDMRLRALTGLEREKLENEYKELQARIAELKAILSDENKLLGVIRKELLVISDKYGDDRRTKIGFDDDVSVEDLIPDDDAVIAMTNLGYIKRMSVDNFKSQNRGGKGIKGMQTIEEDFIEDLLMTTNHHYIMFFTNTGRCYRLKAYEIPEAGRTARGTAIVNLLQLQPGEKVTATIPMKEIDNEKYLMMATKNGMVKKTRMEEYTNMRKTGLQAILLREDDELIEVKVTDDTEDIFLATKYGLSIRFKESDVRITGRVSYGVIGMKLDPGDQVIGMQMESQGEYMLVASEKGYGKRTRISEFKSQLRNGRGLLCYNVTEKTGCLVGMKLVDDERDIMLITNEGILIRMSVDDISVIGRNTSGVKLMSIDPDSNVRVATIAKVRESSHGDGEEDGEEIKTDLENGDQNE
;
A
#
# COMPACT_ATOMS: atom_id res chain seq x y z
N MET A 1 -80.32 16.61 -17.70
CA MET A 1 -79.10 15.88 -18.09
C MET A 1 -78.05 16.27 -17.09
N GLU A 2 -77.68 15.35 -16.22
CA GLU A 2 -76.60 15.60 -15.27
C GLU A 2 -75.31 15.58 -16.13
N PRO A 3 -74.33 16.52 -15.91
CA PRO A 3 -73.13 16.51 -16.66
C PRO A 3 -72.28 15.28 -16.24
N ASN A 4 -71.90 14.50 -17.24
CA ASN A 4 -71.09 13.29 -17.10
C ASN A 4 -69.78 13.69 -16.40
N ILE A 5 -69.45 13.05 -15.30
CA ILE A 5 -68.26 13.33 -14.46
C ILE A 5 -66.94 13.10 -15.26
N PHE A 6 -67.04 12.46 -16.44
CA PHE A 6 -65.92 12.13 -17.31
C PHE A 6 -65.58 13.22 -18.36
N ASP A 7 -66.33 14.32 -18.46
CA ASP A 7 -66.15 15.36 -19.49
C ASP A 7 -65.46 16.65 -19.00
N LYS A 8 -64.79 16.62 -17.82
CA LYS A 8 -63.94 17.73 -17.40
C LYS A 8 -62.55 17.61 -18.04
N VAL A 9 -62.31 18.29 -19.15
CA VAL A 9 -60.96 18.55 -19.67
C VAL A 9 -60.28 19.52 -18.68
N HIS A 10 -59.21 19.09 -18.07
CA HIS A 10 -58.33 19.93 -17.27
C HIS A 10 -57.08 20.27 -18.11
N ASP A 11 -56.87 21.54 -18.35
CA ASP A 11 -55.62 22.03 -18.93
C ASP A 11 -54.47 21.83 -17.94
N ILE A 12 -53.56 20.96 -18.30
CA ILE A 12 -52.37 20.64 -17.50
C ILE A 12 -51.14 21.21 -18.21
N ASP A 13 -50.40 22.04 -17.51
CA ASP A 13 -49.08 22.48 -17.99
C ASP A 13 -48.09 21.28 -17.96
N LEU A 14 -47.82 20.72 -19.13
CA LEU A 14 -46.98 19.57 -19.29
C LEU A 14 -45.61 19.77 -18.65
N LYS A 15 -45.00 20.96 -18.80
CA LYS A 15 -43.70 21.26 -18.23
C LYS A 15 -43.70 21.19 -16.71
N LYS A 16 -44.66 21.86 -16.06
CA LYS A 16 -44.77 21.87 -14.59
C LYS A 16 -45.10 20.49 -14.04
N THR A 17 -45.92 19.73 -14.75
CA THR A 17 -46.27 18.35 -14.34
C THR A 17 -45.06 17.43 -14.44
N MET A 18 -44.31 17.52 -15.55
CA MET A 18 -43.08 16.76 -15.73
C MET A 18 -42.02 17.13 -14.68
N GLU A 19 -41.77 18.41 -14.46
CA GLU A 19 -40.82 18.89 -13.44
C GLU A 19 -41.20 18.35 -12.04
N LYS A 20 -42.48 18.46 -11.64
CA LYS A 20 -42.94 17.95 -10.34
C LYS A 20 -42.77 16.44 -10.24
N SER A 21 -43.24 15.69 -11.25
CA SER A 21 -43.14 14.22 -11.24
C SER A 21 -41.70 13.75 -11.24
N TYR A 22 -40.77 14.44 -11.94
CA TYR A 22 -39.36 14.12 -11.93
C TYR A 22 -38.71 14.40 -10.56
N ILE A 23 -39.07 15.50 -9.91
CA ILE A 23 -38.60 15.82 -8.56
C ILE A 23 -39.08 14.77 -7.56
N ASP A 24 -40.38 14.40 -7.62
CA ASP A 24 -40.97 13.39 -6.73
C ASP A 24 -40.29 12.03 -6.92
N TYR A 25 -40.00 11.63 -8.18
CA TYR A 25 -39.26 10.43 -8.51
C TYR A 25 -37.82 10.50 -7.99
N ALA A 26 -37.11 11.61 -8.24
CA ALA A 26 -35.75 11.80 -7.77
C ALA A 26 -35.64 11.71 -6.25
N MET A 27 -36.54 12.36 -5.52
CA MET A 27 -36.60 12.30 -4.06
C MET A 27 -36.84 10.88 -3.56
N SER A 28 -37.75 10.15 -4.19
CA SER A 28 -38.00 8.73 -3.85
C SER A 28 -36.77 7.86 -4.08
N VAL A 29 -36.04 8.01 -5.21
CA VAL A 29 -34.84 7.25 -5.50
C VAL A 29 -33.70 7.59 -4.52
N ILE A 30 -33.55 8.86 -4.16
CA ILE A 30 -32.51 9.32 -3.22
C ILE A 30 -32.77 8.79 -1.81
N ALA A 31 -33.97 9.06 -1.27
CA ALA A 31 -34.30 8.78 0.14
C ALA A 31 -34.64 7.31 0.40
N ALA A 32 -35.31 6.62 -0.55
CA ALA A 32 -35.92 5.32 -0.30
C ALA A 32 -35.35 4.15 -1.17
N ARG A 33 -34.26 4.33 -1.93
CA ARG A 33 -33.76 3.27 -2.79
C ARG A 33 -32.25 3.15 -2.86
N ALA A 34 -31.53 4.22 -3.27
CA ALA A 34 -30.15 4.11 -3.77
C ALA A 34 -29.08 4.36 -2.70
N LEU A 35 -29.36 5.23 -1.73
CA LEU A 35 -28.39 5.68 -0.75
C LEU A 35 -28.53 4.94 0.59
N PRO A 36 -27.38 4.64 1.27
CA PRO A 36 -27.38 4.08 2.60
C PRO A 36 -27.65 5.15 3.67
N ASP A 37 -28.26 4.77 4.79
CA ASP A 37 -28.36 5.62 5.97
C ASP A 37 -27.02 5.62 6.73
N VAL A 38 -26.58 6.79 7.21
CA VAL A 38 -25.29 6.95 7.91
C VAL A 38 -25.20 6.12 9.19
N ARG A 39 -26.35 5.85 9.85
CA ARG A 39 -26.46 5.17 11.15
C ARG A 39 -26.22 3.66 11.07
N ASP A 40 -26.82 2.97 10.10
CA ASP A 40 -26.71 1.51 9.93
C ASP A 40 -26.00 1.07 8.65
N GLY A 41 -25.72 2.00 7.73
CA GLY A 41 -24.99 1.72 6.49
C GLY A 41 -25.77 0.89 5.48
N LEU A 42 -27.08 0.77 5.61
CA LEU A 42 -27.92 -0.09 4.80
C LEU A 42 -28.82 0.72 3.86
N LYS A 43 -29.01 0.18 2.66
CA LYS A 43 -30.11 0.59 1.78
C LYS A 43 -31.43 0.01 2.30
N PRO A 44 -32.58 0.61 1.97
CA PRO A 44 -33.88 0.10 2.43
C PRO A 44 -34.12 -1.38 2.13
N VAL A 45 -33.80 -1.85 0.93
CA VAL A 45 -33.95 -3.27 0.55
C VAL A 45 -33.08 -4.20 1.43
N GLN A 46 -31.84 -3.83 1.73
CA GLN A 46 -30.95 -4.62 2.58
C GLN A 46 -31.50 -4.71 4.02
N ARG A 47 -31.93 -3.58 4.56
CA ARG A 47 -32.52 -3.49 5.90
C ARG A 47 -33.77 -4.36 6.01
N ARG A 48 -34.65 -4.32 5.01
CA ARG A 48 -35.90 -5.11 4.96
C ARG A 48 -35.64 -6.62 4.85
N VAL A 49 -34.61 -7.02 4.07
CA VAL A 49 -34.17 -8.42 3.97
C VAL A 49 -33.70 -8.94 5.32
N LEU A 50 -32.79 -8.21 6.00
CA LEU A 50 -32.27 -8.61 7.30
C LEU A 50 -33.37 -8.66 8.37
N TYR A 51 -34.29 -7.69 8.36
CA TYR A 51 -35.41 -7.65 9.29
C TYR A 51 -36.40 -8.83 9.07
N SER A 52 -36.74 -9.11 7.80
CA SER A 52 -37.55 -10.29 7.45
C SER A 52 -36.92 -11.60 7.91
N MET A 53 -35.58 -11.73 7.81
CA MET A 53 -34.86 -12.91 8.29
C MET A 53 -34.94 -13.09 9.82
N VAL A 54 -34.98 -11.98 10.59
CA VAL A 54 -35.24 -12.02 12.05
C VAL A 54 -36.64 -12.48 12.34
N GLU A 55 -37.66 -11.89 11.67
CA GLU A 55 -39.04 -12.27 11.83
C GLU A 55 -39.32 -13.74 11.50
N LEU A 56 -38.58 -14.26 10.49
CA LEU A 56 -38.62 -15.69 10.16
C LEU A 56 -37.87 -16.57 11.17
N ASN A 57 -37.23 -16.00 12.21
CA ASN A 57 -36.37 -16.72 13.15
C ASN A 57 -35.27 -17.52 12.42
N ASN A 58 -34.59 -16.85 11.46
CA ASN A 58 -33.58 -17.43 10.59
C ASN A 58 -32.16 -17.03 11.04
N GLY A 59 -31.84 -17.25 12.33
CA GLY A 59 -30.55 -16.92 12.94
C GLY A 59 -29.41 -17.87 12.53
N PRO A 60 -28.16 -17.54 12.90
CA PRO A 60 -26.98 -18.31 12.55
C PRO A 60 -26.92 -19.70 13.22
N ASP A 61 -27.72 -19.93 14.27
CA ASP A 61 -27.90 -21.17 15.00
C ASP A 61 -29.00 -22.06 14.40
N LYS A 62 -29.74 -21.58 13.40
CA LYS A 62 -30.83 -22.29 12.75
C LYS A 62 -30.39 -22.86 11.40
N PRO A 63 -31.11 -23.88 10.88
CA PRO A 63 -30.90 -24.37 9.53
C PRO A 63 -31.12 -23.26 8.49
N HIS A 64 -30.36 -23.33 7.38
CA HIS A 64 -30.59 -22.44 6.23
C HIS A 64 -32.03 -22.61 5.71
N ARG A 65 -32.63 -21.50 5.25
CA ARG A 65 -33.93 -21.49 4.58
C ARG A 65 -33.74 -21.21 3.09
N LYS A 66 -34.66 -21.74 2.26
CA LYS A 66 -34.68 -21.41 0.83
C LYS A 66 -34.72 -19.89 0.63
N SER A 67 -33.85 -19.37 -0.23
CA SER A 67 -33.80 -17.93 -0.54
C SER A 67 -35.15 -17.42 -1.05
N ALA A 68 -35.88 -18.24 -1.82
CA ALA A 68 -37.22 -17.92 -2.29
C ALA A 68 -38.22 -17.62 -1.12
N ARG A 69 -38.05 -18.29 0.03
CA ARG A 69 -38.89 -18.02 1.22
C ARG A 69 -38.60 -16.63 1.81
N ILE A 70 -37.30 -16.28 1.92
CA ILE A 70 -36.88 -14.99 2.45
C ILE A 70 -37.32 -13.88 1.52
N VAL A 71 -37.08 -14.03 0.20
CA VAL A 71 -37.49 -13.07 -0.82
C VAL A 71 -39.01 -12.86 -0.83
N GLY A 72 -39.78 -13.96 -0.77
CA GLY A 72 -41.26 -13.90 -0.75
C GLY A 72 -41.82 -13.18 0.49
N ASP A 73 -41.25 -13.44 1.67
CA ASP A 73 -41.67 -12.77 2.91
C ASP A 73 -41.33 -11.27 2.89
N THR A 74 -40.11 -10.93 2.44
CA THR A 74 -39.66 -9.54 2.30
C THR A 74 -40.52 -8.77 1.30
N MET A 75 -40.83 -9.37 0.14
CA MET A 75 -41.64 -8.76 -0.91
C MET A 75 -43.09 -8.55 -0.45
N GLY A 76 -43.66 -9.56 0.20
CA GLY A 76 -45.06 -9.52 0.63
C GLY A 76 -45.33 -8.56 1.78
N LYS A 77 -44.36 -8.36 2.67
CA LYS A 77 -44.56 -7.55 3.89
C LYS A 77 -43.93 -6.15 3.82
N TYR A 78 -42.77 -6.00 3.22
CA TYR A 78 -41.96 -4.79 3.42
C TYR A 78 -41.51 -4.11 2.13
N HIS A 79 -41.21 -4.85 1.04
CA HIS A 79 -40.59 -4.28 -0.14
C HIS A 79 -41.39 -4.53 -1.42
N PRO A 80 -42.30 -3.62 -1.83
CA PRO A 80 -43.24 -3.82 -2.94
C PRO A 80 -42.57 -3.62 -4.30
N HIS A 81 -41.52 -4.37 -4.58
CA HIS A 81 -40.74 -4.34 -5.83
C HIS A 81 -40.43 -5.75 -6.33
N GLY A 82 -39.86 -5.87 -7.52
CA GLY A 82 -39.55 -7.16 -8.13
C GLY A 82 -38.64 -8.06 -7.30
N ASP A 83 -38.91 -9.35 -7.27
CA ASP A 83 -38.19 -10.39 -6.58
C ASP A 83 -36.69 -10.44 -6.95
N THR A 84 -36.36 -10.14 -8.20
CA THR A 84 -34.97 -10.09 -8.72
C THR A 84 -34.13 -9.06 -7.97
N SER A 85 -34.69 -7.88 -7.64
CA SER A 85 -33.97 -6.84 -6.91
C SER A 85 -33.72 -7.22 -5.46
N ILE A 86 -34.69 -7.87 -4.82
CA ILE A 86 -34.59 -8.37 -3.44
C ILE A 86 -33.58 -9.51 -3.36
N TYR A 87 -33.68 -10.48 -4.31
CA TYR A 87 -32.74 -11.59 -4.37
C TYR A 87 -31.32 -11.11 -4.68
N GLY A 88 -31.16 -10.16 -5.60
CA GLY A 88 -29.86 -9.55 -5.88
C GLY A 88 -29.20 -8.90 -4.67
N ALA A 89 -29.99 -8.22 -3.82
CA ALA A 89 -29.49 -7.66 -2.57
C ALA A 89 -29.10 -8.74 -1.55
N LEU A 90 -29.88 -9.80 -1.43
CA LEU A 90 -29.55 -10.97 -0.59
C LEU A 90 -28.24 -11.63 -1.04
N VAL A 91 -28.10 -11.87 -2.35
CA VAL A 91 -26.90 -12.46 -2.97
C VAL A 91 -25.67 -11.62 -2.69
N ASN A 92 -25.76 -10.31 -2.91
CA ASN A 92 -24.63 -9.39 -2.66
C ASN A 92 -24.15 -9.44 -1.20
N MET A 93 -25.07 -9.49 -0.23
CA MET A 93 -24.74 -9.59 1.19
C MET A 93 -24.12 -10.94 1.60
N ALA A 94 -24.19 -11.98 0.74
CA ALA A 94 -23.60 -13.31 0.96
C ALA A 94 -22.28 -13.53 0.22
N GLN A 95 -21.83 -12.57 -0.62
CA GLN A 95 -20.63 -12.71 -1.42
C GLN A 95 -19.38 -12.18 -0.68
N HIS A 96 -18.40 -13.04 -0.44
CA HIS A 96 -17.16 -12.72 0.27
C HIS A 96 -16.21 -11.78 -0.50
N TRP A 97 -16.41 -11.61 -1.81
CA TRP A 97 -15.67 -10.64 -2.64
C TRP A 97 -16.39 -9.30 -2.79
N SER A 98 -17.68 -9.22 -2.39
CA SER A 98 -18.48 -7.99 -2.41
C SER A 98 -18.52 -7.31 -1.04
N MET A 99 -18.63 -8.10 0.04
CA MET A 99 -18.72 -7.62 1.42
C MET A 99 -17.46 -7.96 2.20
N ARG A 100 -16.90 -6.97 2.91
CA ARG A 100 -15.74 -7.21 3.77
C ARG A 100 -16.08 -8.11 4.97
N TYR A 101 -17.30 -7.94 5.51
CA TYR A 101 -17.93 -8.79 6.52
C TYR A 101 -19.31 -9.15 6.04
N MET A 102 -19.52 -10.38 5.63
CA MET A 102 -20.79 -10.84 5.09
C MET A 102 -21.93 -10.76 6.11
N LEU A 103 -23.08 -10.21 5.73
CA LEU A 103 -24.27 -10.11 6.56
C LEU A 103 -25.20 -11.31 6.41
N VAL A 104 -25.06 -12.07 5.33
CA VAL A 104 -25.84 -13.28 5.04
C VAL A 104 -24.89 -14.45 4.89
N ASP A 105 -25.23 -15.57 5.51
CA ASP A 105 -24.58 -16.87 5.37
C ASP A 105 -25.33 -17.69 4.31
N GLY A 106 -24.76 -17.80 3.12
CA GLY A 106 -25.37 -18.46 1.97
C GLY A 106 -24.89 -19.89 1.80
N HIS A 107 -25.78 -20.77 1.37
CA HIS A 107 -25.51 -22.15 1.01
C HIS A 107 -25.99 -22.44 -0.42
N GLY A 108 -25.08 -22.89 -1.28
CA GLY A 108 -25.33 -23.12 -2.71
C GLY A 108 -24.48 -22.21 -3.59
N ASN A 109 -24.88 -22.00 -4.83
CA ASN A 109 -24.19 -21.13 -5.79
C ASN A 109 -24.72 -19.69 -5.70
N PHE A 110 -23.90 -18.80 -5.14
CA PHE A 110 -24.15 -17.35 -5.04
C PHE A 110 -23.35 -16.52 -6.07
N GLY A 111 -22.93 -17.15 -7.17
CA GLY A 111 -22.11 -16.49 -8.19
C GLY A 111 -20.60 -16.70 -7.98
N SER A 112 -19.80 -16.03 -8.81
CA SER A 112 -18.33 -16.10 -8.76
C SER A 112 -17.69 -14.72 -9.03
N VAL A 113 -16.39 -14.61 -8.79
CA VAL A 113 -15.58 -13.43 -9.15
C VAL A 113 -15.47 -13.25 -10.68
N ASP A 114 -15.78 -14.30 -11.46
CA ASP A 114 -15.84 -14.28 -12.91
C ASP A 114 -17.10 -13.59 -13.45
N GLY A 115 -18.01 -13.23 -12.57
CA GLY A 115 -19.27 -12.57 -12.92
C GLY A 115 -20.39 -13.54 -13.25
N ASP A 116 -20.22 -14.84 -12.91
CA ASP A 116 -21.32 -15.78 -12.98
C ASP A 116 -22.45 -15.34 -12.05
N GLU A 117 -23.68 -15.46 -12.52
CA GLU A 117 -24.85 -15.14 -11.73
C GLU A 117 -25.12 -16.23 -10.68
N ALA A 118 -25.76 -15.83 -9.58
CA ALA A 118 -26.23 -16.79 -8.59
C ALA A 118 -27.28 -17.74 -9.21
N ALA A 119 -27.31 -18.96 -8.72
CA ALA A 119 -28.39 -19.90 -9.09
C ALA A 119 -29.76 -19.33 -8.67
N ALA A 120 -30.83 -19.73 -9.35
CA ALA A 120 -32.16 -19.27 -9.04
C ALA A 120 -32.53 -19.50 -7.56
N MET A 121 -33.27 -18.57 -6.94
CA MET A 121 -33.57 -18.51 -5.50
C MET A 121 -34.26 -19.78 -4.94
N ARG A 122 -34.83 -20.61 -5.79
CA ARG A 122 -35.39 -21.92 -5.41
C ARG A 122 -34.35 -22.97 -5.09
N TYR A 123 -33.09 -22.79 -5.54
CA TYR A 123 -31.97 -23.71 -5.32
C TYR A 123 -31.08 -23.27 -4.17
N THR A 124 -30.89 -21.97 -3.98
CA THR A 124 -30.03 -21.42 -2.94
C THR A 124 -30.74 -21.36 -1.60
N GLU A 125 -29.97 -21.39 -0.54
CA GLU A 125 -30.42 -21.27 0.84
C GLU A 125 -29.61 -20.21 1.59
N ALA A 126 -30.22 -19.54 2.56
CA ALA A 126 -29.57 -18.50 3.32
C ALA A 126 -30.03 -18.44 4.77
N ARG A 127 -29.22 -17.86 5.63
CA ARG A 127 -29.54 -17.46 7.01
C ARG A 127 -28.72 -16.23 7.41
N LEU A 128 -29.04 -15.61 8.52
CA LEU A 128 -28.25 -14.53 9.08
C LEU A 128 -26.83 -15.02 9.41
N SER A 129 -25.82 -14.23 9.11
CA SER A 129 -24.45 -14.47 9.57
C SER A 129 -24.33 -14.15 11.06
N LYS A 130 -23.23 -14.61 11.70
CA LYS A 130 -22.99 -14.32 13.13
C LYS A 130 -22.85 -12.82 13.40
N ILE A 131 -22.19 -12.06 12.53
CA ILE A 131 -22.00 -10.61 12.71
C ILE A 131 -23.30 -9.82 12.48
N SER A 132 -24.20 -10.30 11.60
CA SER A 132 -25.46 -9.60 11.35
C SER A 132 -26.40 -9.62 12.55
N THR A 133 -26.23 -10.56 13.49
CA THR A 133 -26.97 -10.53 14.76
C THR A 133 -26.64 -9.29 15.60
N GLU A 134 -25.45 -8.73 15.47
CA GLU A 134 -25.07 -7.47 16.14
C GLU A 134 -25.72 -6.25 15.48
N MET A 135 -26.09 -6.33 14.19
CA MET A 135 -26.89 -5.28 13.53
C MET A 135 -28.31 -5.18 14.07
N LEU A 136 -28.86 -6.31 14.47
CA LEU A 136 -30.26 -6.50 14.85
C LEU A 136 -30.47 -6.64 16.37
N ALA A 137 -29.36 -6.59 17.13
CA ALA A 137 -29.40 -6.80 18.57
C ALA A 137 -30.30 -5.78 19.25
N ASP A 138 -31.13 -6.27 20.20
CA ASP A 138 -32.06 -5.45 21.01
C ASP A 138 -33.14 -4.67 20.21
N ILE A 139 -33.41 -5.08 18.94
CA ILE A 139 -34.41 -4.38 18.10
C ILE A 139 -35.82 -4.34 18.71
N TYR A 140 -36.15 -5.32 19.57
CA TYR A 140 -37.42 -5.41 20.25
C TYR A 140 -37.47 -4.67 21.60
N LYS A 141 -36.40 -3.96 21.96
CA LYS A 141 -36.34 -3.15 23.19
C LYS A 141 -36.56 -1.66 22.97
N ASP A 142 -37.36 -1.32 21.99
CA ASP A 142 -37.66 0.09 21.61
C ASP A 142 -36.43 0.93 21.31
N THR A 143 -35.39 0.31 20.74
CA THR A 143 -34.09 0.95 20.43
C THR A 143 -34.12 1.83 19.21
N VAL A 144 -35.03 1.56 18.27
CA VAL A 144 -35.19 2.28 16.99
C VAL A 144 -36.69 2.53 16.72
N ASP A 145 -36.98 3.52 15.86
CA ASP A 145 -38.34 3.83 15.46
C ASP A 145 -38.85 2.85 14.42
N PHE A 146 -40.14 2.53 14.51
CA PHE A 146 -40.86 1.72 13.55
C PHE A 146 -41.94 2.57 12.86
N VAL A 147 -42.09 2.36 11.57
CA VAL A 147 -43.09 3.01 10.73
C VAL A 147 -44.02 1.95 10.10
N PRO A 148 -45.24 2.27 9.73
CA PRO A 148 -46.06 1.37 8.95
C PRO A 148 -45.37 1.02 7.61
N ASN A 149 -45.57 -0.21 7.14
CA ASN A 149 -45.15 -0.64 5.81
C ASN A 149 -46.02 0.02 4.70
N PHE A 150 -45.87 -0.37 3.45
CA PHE A 150 -46.54 0.23 2.27
C PHE A 150 -48.08 0.06 2.27
N ASP A 151 -48.62 -0.95 2.94
CA ASP A 151 -50.07 -1.24 3.03
C ASP A 151 -50.65 -1.07 4.46
N GLU A 152 -49.82 -0.55 5.38
CA GLU A 152 -50.15 -0.30 6.80
C GLU A 152 -50.57 -1.54 7.61
N THR A 153 -50.29 -2.76 7.10
CA THR A 153 -50.61 -4.01 7.80
C THR A 153 -49.53 -4.44 8.78
N GLU A 154 -48.29 -4.08 8.52
CA GLU A 154 -47.09 -4.43 9.29
C GLU A 154 -46.27 -3.19 9.64
N LYS A 155 -45.30 -3.36 10.54
CA LYS A 155 -44.34 -2.29 10.89
C LYS A 155 -42.96 -2.69 10.51
N GLU A 156 -42.18 -1.75 9.95
CA GLU A 156 -40.79 -1.93 9.62
C GLU A 156 -39.89 -0.91 10.36
N PRO A 157 -38.65 -1.28 10.70
CA PRO A 157 -37.72 -0.36 11.35
C PRO A 157 -37.21 0.69 10.37
N VAL A 158 -37.14 1.95 10.81
CA VAL A 158 -36.54 3.06 10.03
C VAL A 158 -35.03 2.84 9.83
N VAL A 159 -34.38 2.31 10.86
CA VAL A 159 -32.96 2.03 10.93
C VAL A 159 -32.71 0.83 11.83
N LEU A 160 -31.63 0.10 11.67
CA LEU A 160 -31.24 -0.97 12.60
C LEU A 160 -30.41 -0.43 13.76
N PRO A 161 -30.40 -1.11 14.93
CA PRO A 161 -29.56 -0.72 16.07
C PRO A 161 -28.07 -0.67 15.75
N SER A 162 -27.57 -1.56 14.89
CA SER A 162 -26.22 -1.57 14.32
C SER A 162 -25.10 -1.36 15.34
N ARG A 163 -24.80 -2.35 16.16
CA ARG A 163 -23.74 -2.27 17.20
C ARG A 163 -22.32 -2.07 16.70
N PHE A 164 -22.08 -2.10 15.39
CA PHE A 164 -20.80 -1.76 14.79
C PHE A 164 -20.99 -0.81 13.60
N PRO A 165 -20.01 0.00 13.24
CA PRO A 165 -20.12 1.04 12.21
C PRO A 165 -20.14 0.46 10.79
N ASN A 166 -21.25 -0.20 10.43
CA ASN A 166 -21.38 -0.98 9.19
C ASN A 166 -21.14 -0.15 7.92
N LEU A 167 -21.52 1.13 7.90
CA LEU A 167 -21.30 1.98 6.72
C LEU A 167 -19.84 2.05 6.30
N LEU A 168 -18.92 2.23 7.24
CA LEU A 168 -17.48 2.24 6.96
C LEU A 168 -16.92 0.84 6.81
N VAL A 169 -17.37 -0.11 7.62
CA VAL A 169 -16.84 -1.47 7.64
C VAL A 169 -17.10 -2.23 6.35
N ASN A 170 -18.34 -2.19 5.84
CA ASN A 170 -18.72 -2.85 4.59
C ASN A 170 -18.76 -1.90 3.38
N GLY A 171 -18.76 -0.59 3.62
CA GLY A 171 -18.91 0.39 2.56
C GLY A 171 -20.27 0.32 1.86
N GLY A 172 -20.34 0.86 0.67
CA GLY A 172 -21.54 0.81 -0.15
C GLY A 172 -21.43 1.60 -1.45
N THR A 173 -22.06 1.10 -2.49
CA THR A 173 -22.16 1.76 -3.79
C THR A 173 -23.61 2.00 -4.14
N GLY A 174 -23.94 3.11 -4.77
CA GLY A 174 -25.30 3.43 -5.21
C GLY A 174 -25.36 4.57 -6.18
N ILE A 175 -26.25 4.46 -7.16
CA ILE A 175 -26.49 5.50 -8.18
C ILE A 175 -27.90 6.02 -7.98
N ALA A 176 -28.01 7.29 -7.58
CA ALA A 176 -29.26 8.00 -7.45
C ALA A 176 -29.44 9.00 -8.60
N VAL A 177 -30.52 9.78 -8.57
CA VAL A 177 -30.73 10.84 -9.56
C VAL A 177 -29.84 12.04 -9.21
N GLY A 178 -28.94 12.40 -10.13
CA GLY A 178 -28.05 13.54 -9.98
C GLY A 178 -26.88 13.35 -8.99
N MET A 179 -26.76 12.20 -8.30
CA MET A 179 -25.70 11.91 -7.36
C MET A 179 -25.40 10.41 -7.26
N ALA A 180 -24.20 10.08 -6.80
CA ALA A 180 -23.80 8.70 -6.55
C ALA A 180 -23.02 8.60 -5.24
N THR A 181 -23.07 7.44 -4.61
CA THR A 181 -22.24 7.09 -3.47
C THR A 181 -21.30 5.94 -3.82
N ASN A 182 -20.09 5.99 -3.31
CA ASN A 182 -19.09 4.93 -3.47
C ASN A 182 -18.15 4.95 -2.26
N ILE A 183 -18.59 4.33 -1.17
CA ILE A 183 -17.89 4.29 0.11
C ILE A 183 -17.08 2.99 0.16
N PRO A 184 -15.74 3.04 0.29
CA PRO A 184 -14.92 1.84 0.37
C PRO A 184 -15.10 1.12 1.72
N PRO A 185 -14.97 -0.21 1.76
CA PRO A 185 -14.95 -0.98 3.00
C PRO A 185 -13.66 -0.76 3.80
N HIS A 186 -13.73 -1.00 5.12
CA HIS A 186 -12.61 -0.81 6.05
C HIS A 186 -12.47 -1.99 7.03
N ASN A 187 -11.31 -2.09 7.66
CA ASN A 187 -11.06 -3.09 8.69
C ASN A 187 -11.87 -2.79 9.96
N LEU A 188 -12.57 -3.79 10.49
CA LEU A 188 -13.45 -3.65 11.67
C LEU A 188 -12.67 -3.17 12.90
N ARG A 189 -11.48 -3.72 13.16
CA ARG A 189 -10.65 -3.33 14.32
C ARG A 189 -10.22 -1.88 14.23
N GLU A 190 -9.80 -1.42 13.05
CA GLU A 190 -9.37 -0.03 12.85
C GLU A 190 -10.52 0.95 13.04
N VAL A 191 -11.70 0.67 12.47
CA VAL A 191 -12.87 1.56 12.60
C VAL A 191 -13.37 1.60 14.03
N ILE A 192 -13.47 0.45 14.72
CA ILE A 192 -13.85 0.41 16.13
C ILE A 192 -12.81 1.15 17.00
N ALA A 193 -11.51 0.93 16.76
CA ALA A 193 -10.46 1.65 17.49
C ALA A 193 -10.55 3.17 17.31
N ALA A 194 -10.95 3.64 16.13
CA ALA A 194 -11.17 5.07 15.89
C ALA A 194 -12.38 5.61 16.67
N VAL A 195 -13.50 4.87 16.71
CA VAL A 195 -14.66 5.25 17.53
C VAL A 195 -14.30 5.25 19.02
N VAL A 196 -13.57 4.24 19.48
CA VAL A 196 -13.07 4.15 20.88
C VAL A 196 -12.18 5.35 21.19
N LYS A 197 -11.28 5.75 20.29
CA LYS A 197 -10.43 6.95 20.48
C LYS A 197 -11.26 8.23 20.60
N ILE A 198 -12.33 8.37 19.83
CA ILE A 198 -13.27 9.51 19.95
C ILE A 198 -13.92 9.52 21.34
N ILE A 199 -14.33 8.35 21.83
CA ILE A 199 -14.93 8.21 23.16
C ILE A 199 -13.90 8.58 24.24
N ASP A 200 -12.70 8.02 24.16
CA ASP A 200 -11.63 8.23 25.15
C ASP A 200 -11.24 9.72 25.24
N ASN A 201 -11.02 10.39 24.09
CA ASN A 201 -10.71 11.82 24.07
C ASN A 201 -11.85 12.67 24.67
N LYS A 202 -13.12 12.27 24.43
CA LYS A 202 -14.28 12.98 24.98
C LYS A 202 -14.41 12.77 26.49
N VAL A 203 -14.21 11.54 26.98
CA VAL A 203 -14.40 11.17 28.40
C VAL A 203 -13.22 11.63 29.25
N GLU A 204 -11.98 11.41 28.78
CA GLU A 204 -10.77 11.65 29.58
C GLU A 204 -10.25 13.08 29.43
N GLU A 205 -10.27 13.66 28.23
CA GLU A 205 -9.66 14.94 27.92
C GLU A 205 -10.68 16.05 27.61
N ASN A 206 -11.97 15.71 27.47
CA ASN A 206 -13.07 16.61 27.11
C ASN A 206 -12.76 17.45 25.85
N ARG A 207 -12.18 16.83 24.84
CA ARG A 207 -11.81 17.44 23.56
C ARG A 207 -12.30 16.63 22.35
N GLU A 208 -12.36 17.29 21.23
CA GLU A 208 -12.60 16.62 19.95
C GLU A 208 -11.34 15.90 19.45
N THR A 209 -11.55 14.81 18.74
CA THR A 209 -10.47 14.02 18.11
C THR A 209 -10.07 14.69 16.79
N THR A 210 -8.76 14.84 16.59
CA THR A 210 -8.24 15.44 15.37
C THR A 210 -8.25 14.46 14.19
N MET A 211 -8.20 14.99 12.96
CA MET A 211 -8.12 14.17 11.76
C MET A 211 -6.83 13.32 11.73
N GLU A 212 -5.72 13.88 12.21
CA GLU A 212 -4.41 13.22 12.27
C GLU A 212 -4.43 11.99 13.17
N GLU A 213 -5.12 12.08 14.32
CA GLU A 213 -5.31 10.94 15.22
C GLU A 213 -6.13 9.82 14.54
N LEU A 214 -7.19 10.18 13.82
CA LEU A 214 -8.01 9.21 13.08
C LEU A 214 -7.24 8.55 11.94
N LEU A 215 -6.44 9.32 11.18
CA LEU A 215 -5.58 8.81 10.11
C LEU A 215 -4.47 7.88 10.63
N SER A 216 -4.02 8.08 11.86
CA SER A 216 -3.04 7.19 12.50
C SER A 216 -3.62 5.80 12.81
N ILE A 217 -4.95 5.72 13.04
CA ILE A 217 -5.68 4.50 13.39
C ILE A 217 -6.25 3.84 12.14
N ILE A 218 -7.07 4.57 11.36
CA ILE A 218 -7.64 4.08 10.10
C ILE A 218 -6.67 4.44 8.98
N LYS A 219 -5.81 3.49 8.63
CA LYS A 219 -4.75 3.71 7.64
C LYS A 219 -5.28 3.85 6.22
N GLY A 220 -6.46 3.31 5.93
CA GLY A 220 -7.09 3.36 4.62
C GLY A 220 -8.16 2.29 4.44
N PRO A 221 -8.79 2.21 3.27
CA PRO A 221 -9.71 1.13 2.92
C PRO A 221 -9.10 -0.26 3.07
N ASP A 222 -9.94 -1.24 3.33
CA ASP A 222 -9.57 -2.65 3.43
C ASP A 222 -10.54 -3.48 2.59
N PHE A 223 -10.15 -3.75 1.35
CA PHE A 223 -11.01 -4.41 0.37
C PHE A 223 -11.14 -5.91 0.62
N PRO A 224 -12.31 -6.51 0.39
CA PRO A 224 -12.50 -7.96 0.53
C PRO A 224 -11.60 -8.78 -0.39
N THR A 225 -11.24 -8.24 -1.56
CA THR A 225 -10.34 -8.85 -2.55
C THR A 225 -8.86 -8.56 -2.31
N ALA A 226 -8.52 -7.98 -1.16
CA ALA A 226 -7.16 -7.59 -0.77
C ALA A 226 -6.53 -6.55 -1.72
N ALA A 227 -5.52 -6.88 -2.50
CA ALA A 227 -4.76 -6.01 -3.39
C ALA A 227 -3.94 -4.92 -2.65
N THR A 228 -3.25 -4.06 -3.40
CA THR A 228 -2.38 -3.01 -2.84
C THR A 228 -2.86 -1.63 -3.24
N ILE A 229 -3.07 -0.75 -2.27
CA ILE A 229 -3.32 0.68 -2.49
C ILE A 229 -1.98 1.38 -2.68
N LEU A 230 -1.89 2.25 -3.70
CA LEU A 230 -0.69 3.03 -3.99
C LEU A 230 -0.81 4.45 -3.43
N GLY A 231 0.00 4.74 -2.41
CA GLY A 231 0.07 6.03 -1.74
C GLY A 231 -1.09 6.34 -0.78
N THR A 232 -0.91 7.34 0.06
CA THR A 232 -1.88 7.77 1.10
C THR A 232 -2.64 9.03 0.73
N ARG A 233 -2.15 9.82 -0.23
CA ARG A 233 -2.72 11.13 -0.59
C ARG A 233 -4.20 11.05 -0.96
N GLY A 234 -4.58 10.07 -1.79
CA GLY A 234 -5.99 9.90 -2.18
C GLY A 234 -6.89 9.46 -1.04
N ILE A 235 -6.33 8.72 -0.06
CA ILE A 235 -7.02 8.34 1.18
C ILE A 235 -7.27 9.58 2.05
N GLU A 236 -6.23 10.38 2.29
CA GLU A 236 -6.33 11.60 3.09
C GLU A 236 -7.32 12.60 2.49
N GLU A 237 -7.27 12.82 1.17
CA GLU A 237 -8.21 13.68 0.46
C GLU A 237 -9.65 13.18 0.65
N ALA A 238 -9.90 11.87 0.48
CA ALA A 238 -11.21 11.27 0.67
C ALA A 238 -11.74 11.46 2.10
N TYR A 239 -10.91 11.26 3.10
CA TYR A 239 -11.33 11.36 4.51
C TYR A 239 -11.53 12.80 4.98
N ARG A 240 -10.77 13.77 4.42
CA ARG A 240 -10.92 15.19 4.74
C ARG A 240 -12.07 15.86 4.02
N THR A 241 -12.37 15.47 2.78
CA THR A 241 -13.35 16.16 1.92
C THR A 241 -14.59 15.34 1.61
N GLY A 242 -14.58 14.05 1.90
CA GLY A 242 -15.61 13.08 1.47
C GLY A 242 -15.48 12.66 0.01
N ARG A 243 -14.46 13.12 -0.72
CA ARG A 243 -14.19 12.74 -2.11
C ARG A 243 -12.69 12.54 -2.32
N GLY A 244 -12.33 11.49 -3.07
CA GLY A 244 -10.93 11.21 -3.37
C GLY A 244 -10.79 10.14 -4.44
N LYS A 245 -9.56 9.96 -4.92
CA LYS A 245 -9.23 8.94 -5.92
C LYS A 245 -8.10 8.07 -5.39
N ILE A 246 -8.37 6.80 -5.19
CA ILE A 246 -7.42 5.82 -4.65
C ILE A 246 -6.98 4.89 -5.77
N LYS A 247 -5.69 4.80 -6.03
CA LYS A 247 -5.12 3.84 -6.98
C LYS A 247 -4.99 2.48 -6.29
N VAL A 248 -5.50 1.43 -6.90
CA VAL A 248 -5.42 0.05 -6.40
C VAL A 248 -4.75 -0.81 -7.47
N ARG A 249 -3.76 -1.61 -7.07
CA ARG A 249 -2.96 -2.48 -7.92
C ARG A 249 -3.11 -3.93 -7.47
N ALA A 250 -3.26 -4.84 -8.42
CA ALA A 250 -3.21 -6.28 -8.21
C ALA A 250 -1.89 -6.70 -7.54
N VAL A 251 -1.92 -7.78 -6.77
CA VAL A 251 -0.70 -8.41 -6.27
C VAL A 251 -0.20 -9.38 -7.33
N THR A 252 1.04 -9.16 -7.76
CA THR A 252 1.68 -9.93 -8.83
C THR A 252 3.07 -10.39 -8.40
N ASP A 253 3.46 -11.58 -8.83
CA ASP A 253 4.80 -12.12 -8.66
C ASP A 253 5.35 -12.59 -10.02
N ILE A 254 6.68 -12.64 -10.15
CA ILE A 254 7.35 -13.11 -11.37
C ILE A 254 8.12 -14.38 -11.03
N GLU A 255 7.60 -15.51 -11.48
CA GLU A 255 8.23 -16.82 -11.35
C GLU A 255 9.09 -17.11 -12.58
N THR A 256 10.35 -17.50 -12.37
CA THR A 256 11.24 -17.97 -13.44
C THR A 256 11.26 -19.50 -13.45
N MET A 257 10.84 -20.08 -14.56
CA MET A 257 10.80 -21.52 -14.73
C MET A 257 12.16 -22.12 -15.09
N PRO A 258 12.43 -23.41 -14.82
CA PRO A 258 13.69 -24.08 -15.17
C PRO A 258 14.04 -24.02 -16.67
N ASN A 259 13.03 -23.84 -17.53
CA ASN A 259 13.20 -23.70 -18.98
C ASN A 259 13.62 -22.29 -19.44
N GLY A 260 13.85 -21.37 -18.51
CA GLY A 260 14.23 -19.97 -18.78
C GLY A 260 13.08 -19.07 -19.24
N LYS A 261 11.82 -19.53 -19.18
CA LYS A 261 10.62 -18.68 -19.37
C LYS A 261 10.25 -18.01 -18.05
N SER A 262 9.75 -16.79 -18.12
CA SER A 262 9.15 -16.09 -16.99
C SER A 262 7.64 -16.17 -17.05
N HIS A 263 7.00 -16.32 -15.90
CA HIS A 263 5.56 -16.30 -15.72
C HIS A 263 5.21 -15.13 -14.79
N ILE A 264 4.20 -14.34 -15.15
CA ILE A 264 3.60 -13.35 -14.25
C ILE A 264 2.39 -14.01 -13.62
N ILE A 265 2.43 -14.16 -12.29
CA ILE A 265 1.37 -14.74 -11.49
C ILE A 265 0.60 -13.63 -10.82
N VAL A 266 -0.72 -13.59 -11.00
CA VAL A 266 -1.61 -12.65 -10.32
C VAL A 266 -2.38 -13.41 -9.26
N THR A 267 -2.27 -12.98 -8.00
CA THR A 267 -2.90 -13.64 -6.84
C THR A 267 -4.03 -12.84 -6.21
N GLU A 268 -4.05 -11.52 -6.40
CA GLU A 268 -5.09 -10.63 -5.88
C GLU A 268 -5.45 -9.59 -6.93
N LEU A 269 -6.72 -9.21 -6.98
CA LEU A 269 -7.26 -8.24 -7.95
C LEU A 269 -7.82 -7.01 -7.23
N PRO A 270 -7.80 -5.82 -7.88
CA PRO A 270 -8.48 -4.65 -7.36
C PRO A 270 -9.98 -4.92 -7.14
N TYR A 271 -10.55 -4.26 -6.13
CA TYR A 271 -11.95 -4.41 -5.76
C TYR A 271 -12.89 -4.04 -6.92
N LEU A 272 -13.96 -4.82 -7.09
CA LEU A 272 -14.96 -4.71 -8.17
C LEU A 272 -14.46 -5.07 -9.58
N VAL A 273 -13.25 -5.58 -9.74
CA VAL A 273 -12.76 -6.08 -11.03
C VAL A 273 -13.31 -7.48 -11.30
N ASN A 274 -13.87 -7.66 -12.50
CA ASN A 274 -14.31 -8.97 -13.00
C ASN A 274 -13.11 -9.71 -13.62
N LYS A 275 -12.77 -10.89 -13.07
CA LYS A 275 -11.59 -11.67 -13.47
C LYS A 275 -11.67 -12.14 -14.94
N ALA A 276 -12.81 -12.67 -15.37
CA ALA A 276 -12.98 -13.18 -16.74
C ALA A 276 -12.83 -12.06 -17.78
N ARG A 277 -13.50 -10.92 -17.57
CA ARG A 277 -13.36 -9.73 -18.46
C ARG A 277 -11.94 -9.18 -18.47
N LEU A 278 -11.23 -9.23 -17.35
CA LEU A 278 -9.83 -8.83 -17.28
C LEU A 278 -8.96 -9.74 -18.15
N ILE A 279 -9.13 -11.07 -18.07
CA ILE A 279 -8.41 -12.04 -18.90
C ILE A 279 -8.75 -11.84 -20.38
N GLU A 280 -10.02 -11.65 -20.74
CA GLU A 280 -10.45 -11.34 -22.10
C GLU A 280 -9.77 -10.06 -22.64
N LYS A 281 -9.68 -9.01 -21.78
CA LYS A 281 -9.01 -7.76 -22.15
C LYS A 281 -7.52 -7.93 -22.39
N MET A 282 -6.85 -8.72 -21.55
CA MET A 282 -5.44 -9.09 -21.75
C MET A 282 -5.25 -9.83 -23.09
N ALA A 283 -6.10 -10.83 -23.38
CA ALA A 283 -6.05 -11.58 -24.62
C ALA A 283 -6.31 -10.69 -25.86
N GLU A 284 -7.23 -9.72 -25.76
CA GLU A 284 -7.45 -8.70 -26.81
C GLU A 284 -6.19 -7.87 -27.09
N LEU A 285 -5.48 -7.42 -26.03
CA LEU A 285 -4.25 -6.64 -26.19
C LEU A 285 -3.13 -7.44 -26.85
N VAL A 286 -3.03 -8.73 -26.58
CA VAL A 286 -2.11 -9.65 -27.27
C VAL A 286 -2.51 -9.84 -28.72
N LYS A 287 -3.79 -10.12 -28.98
CA LYS A 287 -4.32 -10.34 -30.36
C LYS A 287 -4.16 -9.10 -31.24
N THR A 288 -4.33 -7.91 -30.69
CA THR A 288 -4.15 -6.63 -31.38
C THR A 288 -2.69 -6.17 -31.46
N LYS A 289 -1.75 -6.99 -30.97
CA LYS A 289 -0.31 -6.69 -30.92
C LYS A 289 0.04 -5.39 -30.17
N LYS A 290 -0.81 -4.97 -29.24
CA LYS A 290 -0.55 -3.82 -28.38
C LYS A 290 0.45 -4.19 -27.27
N ILE A 291 0.41 -5.45 -26.83
CA ILE A 291 1.40 -6.08 -25.95
C ILE A 291 1.93 -7.30 -26.69
N ASP A 292 3.24 -7.34 -26.90
CA ASP A 292 3.93 -8.49 -27.51
C ASP A 292 4.76 -9.21 -26.45
N GLY A 293 4.92 -10.53 -26.57
CA GLY A 293 5.75 -11.33 -25.69
C GLY A 293 4.98 -12.24 -24.72
N ILE A 294 3.65 -12.23 -24.72
CA ILE A 294 2.81 -13.18 -23.97
C ILE A 294 2.51 -14.37 -24.88
N THR A 295 2.73 -15.60 -24.37
CA THR A 295 2.47 -16.86 -25.11
C THR A 295 1.14 -17.50 -24.75
N ALA A 296 0.75 -17.45 -23.47
CA ALA A 296 -0.51 -17.98 -22.98
C ALA A 296 -0.98 -17.20 -21.74
N ILE A 297 -2.29 -17.19 -21.52
CA ILE A 297 -2.92 -16.66 -20.31
C ILE A 297 -3.90 -17.74 -19.85
N THR A 298 -3.65 -18.30 -18.64
CA THR A 298 -4.46 -19.36 -18.07
C THR A 298 -5.00 -18.94 -16.71
N ASP A 299 -6.25 -19.30 -16.44
CA ASP A 299 -6.86 -19.17 -15.14
C ASP A 299 -6.69 -20.49 -14.37
N GLU A 300 -5.85 -20.45 -13.35
CA GLU A 300 -5.54 -21.56 -12.46
C GLU A 300 -6.21 -21.42 -11.10
N SER A 301 -7.16 -20.50 -10.97
CA SER A 301 -7.87 -20.23 -9.71
C SER A 301 -8.61 -21.49 -9.23
N ASN A 302 -8.48 -21.78 -7.95
CA ASN A 302 -9.08 -22.95 -7.31
C ASN A 302 -9.61 -22.61 -5.90
N ARG A 303 -9.86 -23.63 -5.06
CA ARG A 303 -10.33 -23.43 -3.66
C ARG A 303 -9.27 -22.80 -2.74
N GLU A 304 -8.00 -22.82 -3.12
CA GLU A 304 -6.90 -22.23 -2.36
C GLU A 304 -6.78 -20.73 -2.62
N GLY A 305 -7.28 -20.23 -3.75
CA GLY A 305 -7.30 -18.83 -4.08
C GLY A 305 -7.31 -18.52 -5.56
N LEU A 306 -7.23 -17.21 -5.85
CA LEU A 306 -7.12 -16.68 -7.19
C LEU A 306 -5.68 -16.86 -7.71
N ARG A 307 -5.54 -17.38 -8.93
CA ARG A 307 -4.26 -17.51 -9.61
C ARG A 307 -4.46 -17.37 -11.12
N ILE A 308 -4.02 -16.24 -11.68
CA ILE A 308 -3.94 -16.03 -13.13
C ILE A 308 -2.48 -16.18 -13.51
N ASN A 309 -2.18 -17.10 -14.42
CA ASN A 309 -0.84 -17.37 -14.92
C ASN A 309 -0.68 -16.80 -16.33
N ILE A 310 0.27 -15.87 -16.50
CA ILE A 310 0.60 -15.22 -17.78
C ILE A 310 1.99 -15.68 -18.19
N GLU A 311 2.05 -16.58 -19.17
CA GLU A 311 3.32 -17.11 -19.69
C GLU A 311 3.95 -16.14 -20.68
N LEU A 312 5.26 -15.91 -20.53
CA LEU A 312 6.03 -15.02 -21.39
C LEU A 312 6.97 -15.79 -22.32
N ARG A 313 7.35 -15.17 -23.44
CA ARG A 313 8.47 -15.64 -24.27
C ARG A 313 9.80 -15.44 -23.51
N ARG A 314 10.83 -16.21 -23.89
CA ARG A 314 12.16 -16.17 -23.25
C ARG A 314 12.91 -14.85 -23.46
N ASP A 315 12.63 -14.17 -24.59
CA ASP A 315 13.32 -12.98 -25.07
C ASP A 315 12.75 -11.65 -24.53
N VAL A 316 11.76 -11.69 -23.64
CA VAL A 316 11.08 -10.50 -23.13
C VAL A 316 11.34 -10.27 -21.65
N ASN A 317 11.40 -8.99 -21.28
CA ASN A 317 11.50 -8.60 -19.87
C ASN A 317 10.13 -8.61 -19.21
N ALA A 318 9.96 -9.47 -18.20
CA ALA A 318 8.69 -9.66 -17.49
C ALA A 318 8.17 -8.35 -16.85
N ASN A 319 9.06 -7.50 -16.32
CA ASN A 319 8.67 -6.22 -15.71
C ASN A 319 8.11 -5.24 -16.74
N VAL A 320 8.64 -5.25 -17.97
CA VAL A 320 8.13 -4.39 -19.06
C VAL A 320 6.72 -4.81 -19.44
N ILE A 321 6.48 -6.12 -19.58
CA ILE A 321 5.15 -6.67 -19.88
C ILE A 321 4.19 -6.37 -18.73
N LEU A 322 4.59 -6.59 -17.48
CA LEU A 322 3.79 -6.28 -16.30
C LEU A 322 3.39 -4.80 -16.28
N ASN A 323 4.32 -3.88 -16.52
CA ASN A 323 4.02 -2.44 -16.55
C ASN A 323 3.05 -2.07 -17.70
N GLN A 324 3.15 -2.73 -18.86
CA GLN A 324 2.20 -2.54 -19.94
C GLN A 324 0.80 -3.06 -19.56
N LEU A 325 0.72 -4.21 -18.90
CA LEU A 325 -0.53 -4.78 -18.41
C LEU A 325 -1.17 -3.86 -17.34
N LEU A 326 -0.39 -3.37 -16.36
CA LEU A 326 -0.85 -2.41 -15.35
C LEU A 326 -1.39 -1.10 -15.96
N LYS A 327 -0.79 -0.64 -17.05
CA LYS A 327 -1.20 0.59 -17.75
C LYS A 327 -2.46 0.42 -18.61
N HIS A 328 -2.68 -0.76 -19.20
CA HIS A 328 -3.71 -0.97 -20.22
C HIS A 328 -4.87 -1.85 -19.77
N THR A 329 -4.82 -2.40 -18.55
CA THR A 329 -5.86 -3.28 -18.00
C THR A 329 -6.24 -2.86 -16.57
N GLN A 330 -7.29 -3.47 -16.03
CA GLN A 330 -7.73 -3.28 -14.64
C GLN A 330 -6.87 -4.04 -13.60
N LEU A 331 -5.67 -4.53 -13.95
CA LEU A 331 -4.67 -4.94 -12.95
C LEU A 331 -4.24 -3.76 -12.07
N GLN A 332 -4.35 -2.54 -12.57
CA GLN A 332 -4.29 -1.32 -11.79
C GLN A 332 -5.47 -0.45 -12.17
N ASP A 333 -6.30 -0.12 -11.19
CA ASP A 333 -7.48 0.71 -11.40
C ASP A 333 -7.60 1.78 -10.30
N SER A 334 -8.47 2.74 -10.53
CA SER A 334 -8.71 3.84 -9.59
C SER A 334 -10.09 3.71 -8.98
N PHE A 335 -10.13 3.57 -7.65
CA PHE A 335 -11.38 3.63 -6.89
C PHE A 335 -11.73 5.08 -6.58
N GLY A 336 -12.81 5.60 -7.19
CA GLY A 336 -13.31 6.94 -6.92
C GLY A 336 -14.16 6.95 -5.66
N VAL A 337 -13.64 7.51 -4.56
CA VAL A 337 -14.36 7.61 -3.28
C VAL A 337 -15.37 8.74 -3.33
N ILE A 338 -16.61 8.46 -2.96
CA ILE A 338 -17.68 9.43 -2.74
C ILE A 338 -18.42 9.01 -1.47
N MET A 339 -18.13 9.69 -0.37
CA MET A 339 -18.67 9.38 0.96
C MET A 339 -20.03 10.07 1.18
N LEU A 340 -21.00 9.73 0.30
CA LEU A 340 -22.37 10.25 0.33
C LEU A 340 -23.28 9.28 1.08
N ALA A 341 -23.98 9.74 2.10
CA ALA A 341 -24.95 8.97 2.86
C ALA A 341 -26.15 9.83 3.28
N LEU A 342 -27.25 9.21 3.70
CA LEU A 342 -28.40 9.90 4.22
C LEU A 342 -28.19 10.25 5.70
N VAL A 343 -28.37 11.52 6.02
CA VAL A 343 -28.41 12.06 7.39
C VAL A 343 -29.79 12.69 7.58
N ASN A 344 -30.66 12.09 8.40
CA ASN A 344 -32.04 12.53 8.58
C ASN A 344 -32.82 12.64 7.25
N ASN A 345 -32.68 11.62 6.39
CA ASN A 345 -33.24 11.55 5.03
C ASN A 345 -32.70 12.60 4.02
N GLU A 346 -31.69 13.38 4.37
CA GLU A 346 -31.02 14.30 3.47
C GLU A 346 -29.68 13.72 2.99
N PRO A 347 -29.40 13.73 1.68
CA PRO A 347 -28.11 13.25 1.16
C PRO A 347 -26.99 14.26 1.46
N LYS A 348 -25.93 13.82 2.14
CA LYS A 348 -24.78 14.64 2.49
C LYS A 348 -23.49 13.91 2.17
N VAL A 349 -22.52 14.66 1.59
CA VAL A 349 -21.13 14.19 1.47
C VAL A 349 -20.47 14.41 2.82
N LEU A 350 -19.96 13.36 3.43
CA LEU A 350 -19.46 13.36 4.79
C LEU A 350 -17.96 13.13 4.83
N THR A 351 -17.29 13.76 5.78
CA THR A 351 -15.91 13.47 6.14
C THR A 351 -15.83 12.25 7.07
N LEU A 352 -14.65 11.66 7.21
CA LEU A 352 -14.46 10.52 8.12
C LEU A 352 -14.88 10.84 9.58
N PRO A 353 -14.46 11.96 10.18
CA PRO A 353 -14.92 12.32 11.54
C PRO A 353 -16.44 12.44 11.64
N GLN A 354 -17.09 13.04 10.63
CA GLN A 354 -18.54 13.18 10.63
C GLN A 354 -19.26 11.83 10.60
N MET A 355 -18.80 10.89 9.76
CA MET A 355 -19.37 9.54 9.71
C MET A 355 -19.28 8.81 11.06
N LEU A 356 -18.10 8.88 11.70
CA LEU A 356 -17.87 8.26 13.01
C LEU A 356 -18.71 8.93 14.12
N THR A 357 -18.86 10.26 14.06
CA THR A 357 -19.67 11.01 15.03
C THR A 357 -21.16 10.69 14.88
N TYR A 358 -21.72 10.69 13.67
CA TYR A 358 -23.12 10.30 13.45
C TYR A 358 -23.41 8.87 13.88
N TYR A 359 -22.48 7.96 13.64
CA TYR A 359 -22.59 6.59 14.16
C TYR A 359 -22.58 6.55 15.69
N LEU A 360 -21.67 7.28 16.34
CA LEU A 360 -21.60 7.35 17.81
C LEU A 360 -22.85 7.97 18.41
N ASP A 361 -23.40 9.02 17.80
CA ASP A 361 -24.64 9.63 18.26
C ASP A 361 -25.84 8.67 18.13
N HIS A 362 -25.88 7.88 17.04
CA HIS A 362 -26.86 6.80 16.91
C HIS A 362 -26.72 5.76 18.02
N GLN A 363 -25.49 5.33 18.34
CA GLN A 363 -25.27 4.38 19.44
C GLN A 363 -25.66 4.94 20.81
N LYS A 364 -25.45 6.23 21.05
CA LYS A 364 -25.93 6.89 22.26
C LYS A 364 -27.45 6.79 22.38
N ASP A 365 -28.17 7.08 21.29
CA ASP A 365 -29.64 6.98 21.27
C ASP A 365 -30.09 5.53 21.49
N VAL A 366 -29.56 4.56 20.78
CA VAL A 366 -29.85 3.13 20.90
C VAL A 366 -29.60 2.61 22.32
N VAL A 367 -28.47 2.90 22.91
CA VAL A 367 -28.12 2.43 24.26
C VAL A 367 -28.95 3.15 25.33
N THR A 368 -29.23 4.43 25.14
CA THR A 368 -30.15 5.18 26.05
C THR A 368 -31.54 4.59 26.04
N ARG A 369 -32.12 4.34 24.86
CA ARG A 369 -33.45 3.75 24.70
C ARG A 369 -33.53 2.32 25.25
N ARG A 370 -32.52 1.50 24.95
CA ARG A 370 -32.37 0.14 25.51
C ARG A 370 -32.29 0.17 27.04
N THR A 371 -31.46 1.02 27.59
CA THR A 371 -31.29 1.16 29.06
C THR A 371 -32.56 1.61 29.72
N ARG A 372 -33.29 2.52 29.10
CA ARG A 372 -34.61 2.97 29.58
C ARG A 372 -35.63 1.84 29.54
N TYR A 373 -35.67 1.06 28.46
CA TYR A 373 -36.52 -0.11 28.34
C TYR A 373 -36.24 -1.14 29.44
N ASP A 374 -34.93 -1.50 29.59
CA ASP A 374 -34.51 -2.46 30.61
C ASP A 374 -34.78 -1.93 32.02
N LEU A 375 -34.61 -0.61 32.27
CA LEU A 375 -34.98 0.03 33.54
C LEU A 375 -36.46 -0.10 33.83
N ASN A 376 -37.31 0.25 32.89
CA ASN A 376 -38.78 0.16 33.06
C ASN A 376 -39.18 -1.30 33.37
N LYS A 377 -38.65 -2.28 32.66
CA LYS A 377 -38.88 -3.70 32.91
C LYS A 377 -38.38 -4.16 34.28
N ALA A 378 -37.21 -3.69 34.69
CA ALA A 378 -36.68 -3.99 36.03
C ALA A 378 -37.55 -3.35 37.14
N GLU A 379 -37.96 -2.09 36.95
CA GLU A 379 -38.84 -1.40 37.89
C GLU A 379 -40.23 -2.05 37.95
N GLU A 380 -40.82 -2.43 36.80
CA GLU A 380 -42.12 -3.16 36.78
C GLU A 380 -42.00 -4.49 37.56
N ARG A 381 -40.91 -5.24 37.37
CA ARG A 381 -40.69 -6.51 38.08
C ARG A 381 -40.38 -6.31 39.56
N ALA A 382 -39.56 -5.33 39.90
CA ALA A 382 -39.28 -4.98 41.31
C ALA A 382 -40.53 -4.54 42.05
N HIS A 383 -41.42 -3.76 41.41
CA HIS A 383 -42.69 -3.35 41.96
C HIS A 383 -43.62 -4.54 42.29
N ILE A 384 -43.68 -5.56 41.39
CA ILE A 384 -44.42 -6.80 41.64
C ILE A 384 -43.81 -7.57 42.81
N LEU A 385 -42.49 -7.71 42.86
CA LEU A 385 -41.79 -8.42 43.95
C LEU A 385 -41.94 -7.75 45.29
N GLU A 386 -41.92 -6.42 45.35
CA GLU A 386 -42.22 -5.65 46.57
C GLU A 386 -43.61 -5.99 47.14
N GLY A 387 -44.61 -6.04 46.27
CA GLY A 387 -45.98 -6.45 46.64
C GLY A 387 -46.04 -7.90 47.14
N LEU A 388 -45.36 -8.83 46.48
CA LEU A 388 -45.28 -10.24 46.86
C LEU A 388 -44.54 -10.44 48.21
N LEU A 389 -43.44 -9.75 48.46
CA LEU A 389 -42.73 -9.81 49.73
C LEU A 389 -43.58 -9.26 50.89
N LYS A 390 -44.24 -8.12 50.65
CA LYS A 390 -45.16 -7.54 51.60
C LYS A 390 -46.34 -8.47 51.94
N ALA A 391 -46.84 -9.20 50.92
CA ALA A 391 -47.90 -10.21 51.12
C ALA A 391 -47.40 -11.41 51.97
N LEU A 392 -46.12 -11.85 51.73
CA LEU A 392 -45.50 -12.95 52.46
C LEU A 392 -45.22 -12.59 53.92
N ASP A 393 -44.95 -11.31 54.23
CA ASP A 393 -44.83 -10.82 55.65
C ASP A 393 -46.14 -10.87 56.41
N HIS A 394 -47.28 -10.81 55.70
CA HIS A 394 -48.61 -10.81 56.28
C HIS A 394 -49.50 -11.94 55.70
N ILE A 395 -48.89 -13.12 55.50
CA ILE A 395 -49.52 -14.19 54.71
C ILE A 395 -50.85 -14.69 55.25
N ASP A 396 -50.94 -14.83 56.58
CA ASP A 396 -52.20 -15.29 57.24
C ASP A 396 -53.36 -14.32 56.97
N GLU A 397 -53.09 -13.02 56.99
CA GLU A 397 -54.10 -12.00 56.73
C GLU A 397 -54.48 -11.99 55.23
N VAL A 398 -53.54 -12.12 54.34
CA VAL A 398 -53.74 -12.24 52.89
C VAL A 398 -54.59 -13.46 52.54
N ILE A 399 -54.29 -14.62 53.11
CA ILE A 399 -55.14 -15.84 52.96
C ILE A 399 -56.55 -15.63 53.45
N ARG A 400 -56.72 -14.97 54.59
CA ARG A 400 -57.98 -14.70 55.12
C ARG A 400 -58.88 -13.80 54.22
N ILE A 401 -58.31 -12.72 53.67
CA ILE A 401 -58.94 -11.82 52.75
C ILE A 401 -59.33 -12.57 51.45
N ILE A 402 -58.41 -13.33 50.85
CA ILE A 402 -58.73 -14.06 49.60
C ILE A 402 -59.82 -15.08 49.82
N ARG A 403 -59.78 -15.84 50.89
CA ARG A 403 -60.84 -16.82 51.23
C ARG A 403 -62.15 -16.20 51.56
N GLY A 404 -62.21 -14.97 52.18
CA GLY A 404 -63.45 -14.25 52.54
C GLY A 404 -64.09 -13.51 51.38
N SER A 405 -63.45 -13.33 50.28
CA SER A 405 -63.91 -12.60 49.12
C SER A 405 -64.77 -13.50 48.18
N ALA A 406 -65.77 -12.98 47.60
CA ALA A 406 -66.73 -13.70 46.73
C ALA A 406 -66.21 -13.91 45.33
N ASN A 407 -65.27 -13.09 44.91
CA ASN A 407 -64.59 -13.17 43.58
C ASN A 407 -63.19 -12.51 43.58
N VAL A 408 -62.41 -12.72 42.52
CA VAL A 408 -61.07 -12.19 42.37
C VAL A 408 -61.00 -10.65 42.42
N GLY A 409 -61.99 -9.96 41.84
CA GLY A 409 -62.07 -8.49 41.85
C GLY A 409 -62.26 -7.92 43.25
N GLU A 410 -63.10 -8.54 44.07
CA GLU A 410 -63.32 -8.17 45.49
C GLU A 410 -62.02 -8.43 46.30
N ALA A 411 -61.40 -9.59 46.12
CA ALA A 411 -60.09 -9.91 46.76
C ALA A 411 -59.02 -8.87 46.46
N LYS A 412 -58.91 -8.48 45.21
CA LYS A 412 -57.97 -7.42 44.81
C LYS A 412 -58.27 -6.10 45.49
N THR A 413 -59.55 -5.64 45.47
CA THR A 413 -59.94 -4.38 46.06
C THR A 413 -59.67 -4.33 47.58
N GLN A 414 -59.90 -5.42 48.26
CA GLN A 414 -59.61 -5.53 49.70
C GLN A 414 -58.12 -5.56 50.01
N LEU A 415 -57.31 -6.29 49.22
CA LEU A 415 -55.86 -6.31 49.33
C LEU A 415 -55.28 -4.91 49.07
N MET A 416 -55.74 -4.22 48.03
CA MET A 416 -55.30 -2.86 47.70
C MET A 416 -55.62 -1.88 48.82
N ALA A 417 -56.83 -1.90 49.37
CA ALA A 417 -57.24 -1.02 50.45
C ALA A 417 -56.49 -1.31 51.75
N ARG A 418 -56.23 -2.57 52.05
CA ARG A 418 -55.61 -2.97 53.33
C ARG A 418 -54.11 -2.74 53.38
N PHE A 419 -53.39 -3.06 52.27
CA PHE A 419 -51.94 -3.04 52.25
C PHE A 419 -51.39 -1.88 51.40
N GLY A 420 -52.19 -1.03 50.79
CA GLY A 420 -51.77 0.05 49.92
C GLY A 420 -51.08 -0.45 48.67
N LEU A 421 -51.56 -1.56 48.08
CA LEU A 421 -50.97 -2.19 46.89
C LEU A 421 -51.57 -1.60 45.60
N SER A 422 -50.83 -1.66 44.55
CA SER A 422 -51.33 -1.39 43.19
C SER A 422 -52.18 -2.55 42.66
N ASP A 423 -52.98 -2.32 41.63
CA ASP A 423 -53.80 -3.35 40.99
C ASP A 423 -52.93 -4.51 40.46
N VAL A 424 -51.78 -4.21 39.87
CA VAL A 424 -50.82 -5.19 39.36
C VAL A 424 -50.20 -6.04 40.48
N GLN A 425 -49.86 -5.43 41.62
CA GLN A 425 -49.37 -6.13 42.79
C GLN A 425 -50.45 -7.04 43.39
N ALA A 426 -51.66 -6.54 43.55
CA ALA A 426 -52.79 -7.33 44.06
C ALA A 426 -53.10 -8.51 43.12
N GLN A 427 -53.09 -8.32 41.82
CA GLN A 427 -53.28 -9.39 40.85
C GLN A 427 -52.16 -10.47 40.99
N ALA A 428 -50.90 -10.07 41.12
CA ALA A 428 -49.75 -11.01 41.30
C ALA A 428 -49.89 -11.83 42.61
N ILE A 429 -50.42 -11.22 43.66
CA ILE A 429 -50.67 -11.90 44.93
C ILE A 429 -51.78 -12.94 44.79
N VAL A 430 -52.88 -12.61 44.11
CA VAL A 430 -53.98 -13.55 43.88
C VAL A 430 -53.55 -14.71 42.98
N ASP A 431 -52.71 -14.48 42.00
CA ASP A 431 -52.17 -15.51 41.09
C ASP A 431 -51.03 -16.31 41.70
N MET A 432 -50.63 -16.01 42.96
CA MET A 432 -49.49 -16.65 43.62
C MET A 432 -49.79 -18.13 43.91
N ARG A 433 -48.86 -18.99 43.49
CA ARG A 433 -48.94 -20.44 43.72
C ARG A 433 -48.60 -20.80 45.17
N LEU A 434 -49.27 -21.79 45.75
CA LEU A 434 -49.05 -22.24 47.13
C LEU A 434 -47.57 -22.61 47.41
N ARG A 435 -46.82 -23.09 46.43
CA ARG A 435 -45.40 -23.39 46.63
C ARG A 435 -44.58 -22.15 46.99
N ALA A 436 -44.99 -20.97 46.57
CA ALA A 436 -44.28 -19.70 46.85
C ALA A 436 -44.32 -19.32 48.36
N LEU A 437 -45.10 -19.99 49.16
CA LEU A 437 -45.21 -19.79 50.61
C LEU A 437 -44.10 -20.49 51.37
N THR A 438 -43.26 -21.28 50.73
CA THR A 438 -42.12 -21.99 51.41
C THR A 438 -40.98 -21.01 51.67
N GLY A 439 -40.24 -21.23 52.75
CA GLY A 439 -39.11 -20.36 53.12
C GLY A 439 -38.03 -20.27 52.03
N LEU A 440 -37.78 -21.37 51.33
CA LEU A 440 -36.82 -21.41 50.21
C LEU A 440 -37.22 -20.52 49.02
N GLU A 441 -38.52 -20.49 48.67
CA GLU A 441 -39.01 -19.62 47.59
C GLU A 441 -39.03 -18.16 48.03
N ARG A 442 -39.29 -17.86 49.31
CA ARG A 442 -39.18 -16.51 49.87
C ARG A 442 -37.74 -15.98 49.72
N GLU A 443 -36.75 -16.76 50.11
CA GLU A 443 -35.36 -16.37 49.95
C GLU A 443 -34.97 -16.09 48.51
N LYS A 444 -35.49 -16.85 47.58
CA LYS A 444 -35.30 -16.58 46.14
C LYS A 444 -35.89 -15.25 45.71
N LEU A 445 -37.10 -14.93 46.14
CA LEU A 445 -37.74 -13.65 45.82
C LEU A 445 -37.00 -12.45 46.40
N GLU A 446 -36.50 -12.60 47.63
CA GLU A 446 -35.68 -11.57 48.31
C GLU A 446 -34.35 -11.35 47.57
N ASN A 447 -33.68 -12.41 47.11
CA ASN A 447 -32.44 -12.32 46.34
C ASN A 447 -32.69 -11.70 44.96
N GLU A 448 -33.75 -12.13 44.25
CA GLU A 448 -34.18 -11.53 43.00
C GLU A 448 -34.42 -10.02 43.14
N TYR A 449 -35.13 -9.62 44.22
CA TYR A 449 -35.39 -8.21 44.51
C TYR A 449 -34.12 -7.41 44.75
N LYS A 450 -33.18 -7.94 45.50
CA LYS A 450 -31.88 -7.30 45.75
C LYS A 450 -31.06 -7.13 44.46
N GLU A 451 -31.02 -8.18 43.65
CA GLU A 451 -30.32 -8.13 42.33
C GLU A 451 -30.96 -7.10 41.40
N LEU A 452 -32.31 -7.04 41.37
CA LEU A 452 -33.04 -6.04 40.58
C LEU A 452 -32.80 -4.61 41.07
N GLN A 453 -32.78 -4.39 42.41
CA GLN A 453 -32.48 -3.07 42.97
C GLN A 453 -31.05 -2.60 42.59
N ALA A 454 -30.06 -3.50 42.64
CA ALA A 454 -28.68 -3.20 42.22
C ALA A 454 -28.65 -2.88 40.72
N ARG A 455 -29.40 -3.65 39.90
CA ARG A 455 -29.52 -3.41 38.44
C ARG A 455 -30.21 -2.09 38.11
N ILE A 456 -31.27 -1.75 38.81
CA ILE A 456 -31.99 -0.47 38.70
C ILE A 456 -31.06 0.71 39.00
N ALA A 457 -30.26 0.60 40.07
CA ALA A 457 -29.28 1.63 40.44
C ALA A 457 -28.22 1.81 39.36
N GLU A 458 -27.70 0.71 38.81
CA GLU A 458 -26.75 0.72 37.68
C GLU A 458 -27.35 1.40 36.45
N LEU A 459 -28.57 0.99 36.04
CA LEU A 459 -29.22 1.54 34.84
C LEU A 459 -29.54 3.03 35.00
N LYS A 460 -29.96 3.47 36.19
CA LYS A 460 -30.15 4.90 36.50
C LYS A 460 -28.83 5.68 36.45
N ALA A 461 -27.76 5.10 36.94
CA ALA A 461 -26.44 5.72 36.86
C ALA A 461 -25.94 5.89 35.42
N ILE A 462 -26.23 4.94 34.52
CA ILE A 462 -25.89 5.03 33.09
C ILE A 462 -26.71 6.14 32.43
N LEU A 463 -28.01 6.26 32.74
CA LEU A 463 -28.87 7.27 32.13
C LEU A 463 -28.61 8.70 32.65
N SER A 464 -28.04 8.84 33.83
CA SER A 464 -27.73 10.15 34.44
C SER A 464 -26.36 10.71 34.07
N ASP A 465 -25.45 9.89 33.51
CA ASP A 465 -24.07 10.25 33.25
C ASP A 465 -23.66 9.83 31.84
N GLU A 466 -23.43 10.81 30.96
CA GLU A 466 -23.01 10.56 29.56
C GLU A 466 -21.69 9.79 29.50
N ASN A 467 -20.76 10.03 30.43
CA ASN A 467 -19.49 9.32 30.44
C ASN A 467 -19.66 7.81 30.74
N LYS A 468 -20.58 7.46 31.61
CA LYS A 468 -20.95 6.05 31.87
C LYS A 468 -21.62 5.42 30.67
N LEU A 469 -22.53 6.14 30.00
CA LEU A 469 -23.16 5.70 28.75
C LEU A 469 -22.11 5.42 27.67
N LEU A 470 -21.15 6.34 27.43
CA LEU A 470 -20.03 6.18 26.51
C LEU A 470 -19.13 4.99 26.92
N GLY A 471 -18.92 4.77 28.20
CA GLY A 471 -18.19 3.61 28.74
C GLY A 471 -18.85 2.27 28.39
N VAL A 472 -20.18 2.19 28.40
CA VAL A 472 -20.93 1.00 27.96
C VAL A 472 -20.73 0.78 26.45
N ILE A 473 -20.89 1.82 25.63
CA ILE A 473 -20.70 1.75 24.17
C ILE A 473 -19.28 1.28 23.86
N ARG A 474 -18.28 1.87 24.51
CA ARG A 474 -16.87 1.50 24.37
C ARG A 474 -16.63 0.01 24.64
N LYS A 475 -17.15 -0.49 25.74
CA LYS A 475 -17.00 -1.91 26.15
C LYS A 475 -17.65 -2.85 25.13
N GLU A 476 -18.85 -2.54 24.64
CA GLU A 476 -19.56 -3.34 23.65
C GLU A 476 -18.81 -3.37 22.30
N LEU A 477 -18.29 -2.22 21.84
CA LEU A 477 -17.50 -2.13 20.63
C LEU A 477 -16.23 -2.96 20.70
N LEU A 478 -15.52 -2.94 21.84
CA LEU A 478 -14.32 -3.75 22.03
C LEU A 478 -14.63 -5.25 22.00
N VAL A 479 -15.73 -5.69 22.61
CA VAL A 479 -16.17 -7.09 22.52
C VAL A 479 -16.45 -7.52 21.09
N ILE A 480 -17.06 -6.65 20.28
CA ILE A 480 -17.31 -6.93 18.84
C ILE A 480 -16.00 -6.99 18.06
N SER A 481 -15.08 -6.06 18.33
CA SER A 481 -13.74 -6.04 17.73
C SER A 481 -12.97 -7.33 18.00
N ASP A 482 -13.01 -7.82 19.24
CA ASP A 482 -12.30 -9.05 19.63
C ASP A 482 -12.96 -10.30 19.01
N LYS A 483 -14.28 -10.33 18.94
CA LYS A 483 -15.05 -11.49 18.48
C LYS A 483 -15.04 -11.67 16.96
N TYR A 484 -15.09 -10.58 16.19
CA TYR A 484 -15.27 -10.60 14.75
C TYR A 484 -14.14 -9.94 13.96
N GLY A 485 -13.24 -9.22 14.63
CA GLY A 485 -12.14 -8.53 13.98
C GLY A 485 -11.10 -9.51 13.43
N ASP A 486 -10.64 -9.24 12.21
CA ASP A 486 -9.55 -9.95 11.54
C ASP A 486 -8.43 -8.98 11.14
N ASP A 487 -7.38 -9.50 10.56
CA ASP A 487 -6.26 -8.69 10.10
C ASP A 487 -6.59 -7.99 8.77
N ARG A 488 -5.92 -6.88 8.54
CA ARG A 488 -6.02 -6.12 7.29
C ARG A 488 -5.61 -7.00 6.10
N ARG A 489 -6.42 -7.01 5.05
CA ARG A 489 -6.17 -7.74 3.80
C ARG A 489 -5.43 -6.86 2.78
N THR A 490 -5.89 -5.62 2.58
CA THR A 490 -5.33 -4.68 1.61
C THR A 490 -4.04 -4.07 2.14
N LYS A 491 -2.96 -4.17 1.37
CA LYS A 491 -1.67 -3.53 1.67
C LYS A 491 -1.70 -2.07 1.22
N ILE A 492 -0.97 -1.21 1.92
CA ILE A 492 -0.74 0.18 1.51
C ILE A 492 0.73 0.28 1.12
N GLY A 493 0.98 0.46 -0.17
CA GLY A 493 2.30 0.64 -0.76
C GLY A 493 2.60 2.11 -1.04
N PHE A 494 3.79 2.36 -1.54
CA PHE A 494 4.20 3.70 -1.95
C PHE A 494 3.51 4.08 -3.26
N ASP A 495 3.20 5.38 -3.41
CA ASP A 495 2.74 5.91 -4.69
C ASP A 495 3.96 6.12 -5.59
N ASP A 496 3.90 5.62 -6.81
CA ASP A 496 4.93 5.90 -7.83
C ASP A 496 5.05 7.40 -8.18
N ASP A 497 4.06 8.21 -7.75
CA ASP A 497 4.02 9.67 -7.94
C ASP A 497 4.51 10.46 -6.69
N VAL A 498 4.64 9.83 -5.53
CA VAL A 498 5.33 10.42 -4.36
C VAL A 498 6.79 10.03 -4.47
N SER A 499 7.67 11.02 -4.48
CA SER A 499 9.08 10.77 -4.69
C SER A 499 9.56 9.74 -3.66
N VAL A 500 9.95 8.58 -4.16
CA VAL A 500 10.59 7.52 -3.36
C VAL A 500 11.82 8.11 -2.62
N GLU A 501 12.32 9.23 -3.12
CA GLU A 501 13.41 10.03 -2.59
C GLU A 501 13.14 10.56 -1.17
N ASP A 502 11.89 10.99 -0.88
CA ASP A 502 11.53 11.51 0.46
C ASP A 502 11.52 10.43 1.56
N LEU A 503 11.57 9.16 1.18
CA LEU A 503 11.49 8.02 2.10
C LEU A 503 12.81 7.25 2.21
N ILE A 504 13.77 7.51 1.30
CA ILE A 504 15.09 6.90 1.29
C ILE A 504 16.10 7.93 1.79
N PRO A 505 16.86 7.65 2.86
CA PRO A 505 17.94 8.53 3.29
C PRO A 505 18.93 8.75 2.14
N ASP A 506 19.38 9.99 1.96
CA ASP A 506 20.39 10.32 0.94
C ASP A 506 21.80 9.99 1.43
N ASP A 507 22.01 8.72 1.80
CA ASP A 507 23.27 8.20 2.28
C ASP A 507 24.26 8.01 1.12
N ASP A 508 25.55 8.11 1.45
CA ASP A 508 26.63 7.79 0.53
C ASP A 508 26.62 6.29 0.16
N ALA A 509 26.71 6.02 -1.11
CA ALA A 509 26.66 4.67 -1.66
C ALA A 509 27.77 4.41 -2.67
N VAL A 510 28.22 3.16 -2.72
CA VAL A 510 29.15 2.63 -3.73
C VAL A 510 28.38 1.77 -4.71
N ILE A 511 28.45 2.12 -5.98
CA ILE A 511 27.96 1.28 -7.07
C ILE A 511 29.13 0.55 -7.69
N ALA A 512 29.09 -0.78 -7.69
CA ALA A 512 30.08 -1.62 -8.34
C ALA A 512 29.45 -2.27 -9.58
N MET A 513 30.16 -2.22 -10.69
CA MET A 513 29.77 -2.80 -11.96
C MET A 513 30.90 -3.70 -12.51
N THR A 514 30.53 -4.87 -13.04
CA THR A 514 31.45 -5.81 -13.64
C THR A 514 31.47 -5.73 -15.16
N ASN A 515 32.51 -6.21 -15.79
CA ASN A 515 32.64 -6.26 -17.26
C ASN A 515 31.53 -7.07 -17.95
N LEU A 516 31.04 -8.12 -17.32
CA LEU A 516 29.90 -8.90 -17.83
C LEU A 516 28.52 -8.23 -17.53
N GLY A 517 28.55 -7.05 -16.91
CA GLY A 517 27.34 -6.23 -16.69
C GLY A 517 26.53 -6.61 -15.45
N TYR A 518 27.15 -7.13 -14.40
CA TYR A 518 26.51 -7.21 -13.08
C TYR A 518 26.72 -5.91 -12.32
N ILE A 519 25.65 -5.39 -11.69
CA ILE A 519 25.66 -4.14 -10.95
C ILE A 519 25.05 -4.32 -9.56
N LYS A 520 25.59 -3.62 -8.58
CA LYS A 520 25.03 -3.55 -7.23
C LYS A 520 25.33 -2.23 -6.54
N ARG A 521 24.53 -1.90 -5.53
CA ARG A 521 24.74 -0.78 -4.63
C ARG A 521 25.14 -1.29 -3.24
N MET A 522 26.05 -0.60 -2.57
CA MET A 522 26.55 -0.93 -1.23
C MET A 522 26.78 0.36 -0.42
N SER A 523 26.75 0.26 0.93
CA SER A 523 27.19 1.34 1.80
C SER A 523 28.71 1.54 1.72
N VAL A 524 29.17 2.78 1.84
CA VAL A 524 30.60 3.17 1.84
C VAL A 524 31.37 2.52 2.99
N ASP A 525 30.73 2.26 4.13
CA ASP A 525 31.34 1.66 5.32
C ASP A 525 31.94 0.26 5.09
N ASN A 526 31.59 -0.38 3.99
CA ASN A 526 32.12 -1.69 3.62
C ASN A 526 33.60 -1.66 3.14
N PHE A 527 34.21 -0.47 2.97
CA PHE A 527 35.58 -0.31 2.40
C PHE A 527 36.51 0.47 3.34
N LYS A 528 37.34 -0.26 4.11
CA LYS A 528 38.36 0.33 4.98
C LYS A 528 39.64 0.63 4.24
N SER A 529 40.35 1.71 4.60
CA SER A 529 41.67 2.05 4.06
C SER A 529 42.72 1.00 4.45
N GLN A 530 43.63 0.68 3.52
CA GLN A 530 44.76 -0.22 3.73
C GLN A 530 46.07 0.44 3.29
N ASN A 531 47.16 0.09 3.97
CA ASN A 531 48.50 0.62 3.63
C ASN A 531 49.01 0.04 2.31
N ARG A 532 49.92 0.76 1.67
CA ARG A 532 50.60 0.37 0.45
C ARG A 532 51.24 -1.03 0.58
N GLY A 533 51.01 -1.90 -0.47
CA GLY A 533 51.53 -3.26 -0.49
C GLY A 533 50.68 -4.30 0.24
N GLY A 534 49.48 -3.94 0.71
CA GLY A 534 48.48 -4.87 1.29
C GLY A 534 48.00 -5.91 0.25
N LYS A 535 47.41 -7.01 0.78
CA LYS A 535 46.86 -8.10 -0.07
C LYS A 535 45.47 -7.81 -0.63
N GLY A 536 44.83 -6.70 -0.20
CA GLY A 536 43.51 -6.32 -0.62
C GLY A 536 42.38 -7.16 0.02
N ILE A 537 41.14 -6.73 -0.20
CA ILE A 537 39.93 -7.43 0.25
C ILE A 537 39.03 -7.76 -0.96
N LYS A 538 38.34 -8.90 -0.89
CA LYS A 538 37.44 -9.31 -1.97
C LYS A 538 36.20 -8.42 -1.94
N GLY A 539 36.01 -7.59 -2.97
CA GLY A 539 34.93 -6.61 -3.08
C GLY A 539 33.67 -7.15 -3.72
N MET A 540 33.74 -8.22 -4.50
CA MET A 540 32.60 -8.82 -5.19
C MET A 540 32.93 -10.27 -5.56
N GLN A 541 31.92 -11.14 -5.58
CA GLN A 541 32.07 -12.47 -6.15
C GLN A 541 31.79 -12.41 -7.65
N THR A 542 32.77 -12.71 -8.45
CA THR A 542 32.68 -12.73 -9.91
C THR A 542 32.60 -14.17 -10.43
N ILE A 543 32.12 -14.35 -11.65
CA ILE A 543 32.17 -15.61 -12.40
C ILE A 543 33.58 -15.77 -12.98
N GLU A 544 33.98 -17.00 -13.36
CA GLU A 544 35.16 -17.24 -14.15
C GLU A 544 35.19 -16.29 -15.37
N GLU A 545 36.30 -15.55 -15.59
CA GLU A 545 36.44 -14.52 -16.63
C GLU A 545 35.73 -13.16 -16.42
N ASP A 546 35.04 -12.89 -15.28
CA ASP A 546 34.45 -11.58 -14.98
C ASP A 546 35.26 -10.80 -13.97
N PHE A 547 35.30 -9.47 -14.06
CA PHE A 547 36.02 -8.59 -13.13
C PHE A 547 35.24 -7.27 -12.93
N ILE A 548 35.55 -6.57 -11.86
CA ILE A 548 34.95 -5.25 -11.58
C ILE A 548 35.57 -4.25 -12.57
N GLU A 549 34.74 -3.63 -13.39
CA GLU A 549 35.16 -2.64 -14.40
C GLU A 549 35.05 -1.21 -13.87
N ASP A 550 33.97 -0.92 -13.11
CA ASP A 550 33.71 0.42 -12.56
C ASP A 550 33.31 0.38 -11.10
N LEU A 551 33.78 1.35 -10.34
CA LEU A 551 33.41 1.58 -8.94
C LEU A 551 33.07 3.06 -8.76
N LEU A 552 31.80 3.35 -8.56
CA LEU A 552 31.24 4.69 -8.54
C LEU A 552 30.81 5.08 -7.14
N MET A 553 31.37 6.17 -6.62
CA MET A 553 30.93 6.79 -5.37
C MET A 553 29.82 7.80 -5.68
N THR A 554 28.68 7.69 -5.00
CA THR A 554 27.49 8.50 -5.25
C THR A 554 26.62 8.58 -4.00
N THR A 555 25.47 9.25 -4.08
CA THR A 555 24.42 9.21 -3.04
C THR A 555 23.19 8.49 -3.57
N ASN A 556 22.31 8.04 -2.68
CA ASN A 556 21.10 7.29 -3.05
C ASN A 556 20.18 8.07 -4.02
N HIS A 557 20.11 9.40 -3.91
CA HIS A 557 19.21 10.23 -4.70
C HIS A 557 19.78 10.70 -6.04
N HIS A 558 21.08 10.50 -6.29
CA HIS A 558 21.67 10.91 -7.56
C HIS A 558 21.12 10.09 -8.73
N TYR A 559 21.03 10.73 -9.88
CA TYR A 559 20.88 10.04 -11.15
C TYR A 559 22.19 9.43 -11.57
N ILE A 560 22.14 8.23 -12.11
CA ILE A 560 23.28 7.59 -12.75
C ILE A 560 22.99 7.53 -14.24
N MET A 561 23.82 8.21 -15.02
CA MET A 561 23.79 8.08 -16.47
C MET A 561 24.75 6.97 -16.89
N PHE A 562 24.24 6.05 -17.69
CA PHE A 562 25.00 4.92 -18.23
C PHE A 562 25.22 5.15 -19.71
N PHE A 563 26.47 5.19 -20.12
CA PHE A 563 26.87 5.29 -21.52
C PHE A 563 27.40 3.93 -21.99
N THR A 564 27.08 3.54 -23.21
CA THR A 564 27.42 2.22 -23.72
C THR A 564 28.47 2.29 -24.83
N ASN A 565 29.14 1.17 -25.05
CA ASN A 565 30.15 1.03 -26.13
C ASN A 565 29.59 1.37 -27.52
N THR A 566 28.29 1.22 -27.72
CA THR A 566 27.57 1.58 -28.96
C THR A 566 27.21 3.07 -29.06
N GLY A 567 27.61 3.89 -28.08
CA GLY A 567 27.35 5.32 -28.04
C GLY A 567 25.93 5.71 -27.64
N ARG A 568 25.22 4.84 -26.91
CA ARG A 568 23.89 5.14 -26.33
C ARG A 568 24.01 5.56 -24.88
N CYS A 569 22.97 6.24 -24.36
CA CYS A 569 22.87 6.69 -22.97
C CYS A 569 21.55 6.28 -22.36
N TYR A 570 21.58 5.83 -21.09
CA TYR A 570 20.46 5.47 -20.24
C TYR A 570 20.55 6.18 -18.89
N ARG A 571 19.45 6.26 -18.14
CA ARG A 571 19.43 6.93 -16.84
C ARG A 571 18.58 6.14 -15.83
N LEU A 572 19.12 5.97 -14.61
CA LEU A 572 18.41 5.45 -13.43
C LEU A 572 18.72 6.30 -12.21
N LYS A 573 17.89 6.23 -11.17
CA LYS A 573 18.24 6.69 -9.83
C LYS A 573 19.13 5.66 -9.12
N ALA A 574 20.06 6.09 -8.27
CA ALA A 574 20.97 5.17 -7.57
C ALA A 574 20.22 4.18 -6.69
N TYR A 575 19.13 4.60 -6.04
CA TYR A 575 18.28 3.71 -5.23
C TYR A 575 17.51 2.64 -6.04
N GLU A 576 17.34 2.82 -7.36
CA GLU A 576 16.73 1.79 -8.22
C GLU A 576 17.68 0.61 -8.46
N ILE A 577 18.98 0.79 -8.14
CA ILE A 577 19.97 -0.28 -8.19
C ILE A 577 19.85 -1.11 -6.91
N PRO A 578 19.62 -2.45 -7.01
CA PRO A 578 19.44 -3.30 -5.85
C PRO A 578 20.63 -3.27 -4.89
N GLU A 579 20.36 -3.15 -3.60
CA GLU A 579 21.36 -3.23 -2.55
C GLU A 579 21.80 -4.68 -2.35
N ALA A 580 23.11 -4.89 -2.23
CA ALA A 580 23.65 -6.21 -2.01
C ALA A 580 24.91 -6.17 -1.14
N GLY A 581 25.14 -7.23 -0.39
CA GLY A 581 26.31 -7.37 0.46
C GLY A 581 27.62 -7.35 -0.36
N ARG A 582 28.74 -7.04 0.33
CA ARG A 582 30.07 -6.89 -0.28
C ARG A 582 30.47 -8.05 -1.19
N THR A 583 30.22 -9.29 -0.78
CA THR A 583 30.62 -10.48 -1.53
C THR A 583 29.58 -10.96 -2.55
N ALA A 584 28.37 -10.39 -2.57
CA ALA A 584 27.33 -10.79 -3.50
C ALA A 584 27.67 -10.36 -4.95
N ARG A 585 27.19 -11.12 -5.94
CA ARG A 585 27.38 -10.85 -7.37
C ARG A 585 26.65 -9.60 -7.86
N GLY A 586 25.52 -9.23 -7.26
CA GLY A 586 24.62 -8.19 -7.76
C GLY A 586 23.66 -8.68 -8.82
N THR A 587 22.98 -7.74 -9.49
CA THR A 587 21.94 -7.98 -10.49
C THR A 587 22.49 -7.67 -11.88
N ALA A 588 22.11 -8.45 -12.90
CA ALA A 588 22.50 -8.17 -14.27
C ALA A 588 21.85 -6.85 -14.74
N ILE A 589 22.65 -5.93 -15.28
CA ILE A 589 22.24 -4.59 -15.69
C ILE A 589 21.16 -4.61 -16.78
N VAL A 590 21.11 -5.67 -17.60
CA VAL A 590 20.05 -5.89 -18.59
C VAL A 590 18.66 -6.03 -17.98
N ASN A 591 18.55 -6.36 -16.69
CA ASN A 591 17.29 -6.39 -15.96
C ASN A 591 16.84 -4.99 -15.48
N LEU A 592 17.75 -4.01 -15.47
CA LEU A 592 17.50 -2.64 -15.05
C LEU A 592 17.39 -1.69 -16.27
N LEU A 593 18.21 -1.91 -17.29
CA LEU A 593 18.28 -1.10 -18.53
C LEU A 593 17.86 -1.94 -19.73
N GLN A 594 17.16 -1.31 -20.68
CA GLN A 594 16.76 -1.95 -21.95
C GLN A 594 17.92 -1.92 -22.96
N LEU A 595 19.00 -2.65 -22.66
CA LEU A 595 20.15 -2.74 -23.53
C LEU A 595 19.86 -3.56 -24.79
N GLN A 596 20.49 -3.18 -25.90
CA GLN A 596 20.42 -3.94 -27.15
C GLN A 596 21.38 -5.15 -27.14
N PRO A 597 21.19 -6.17 -27.97
CA PRO A 597 22.12 -7.29 -28.06
C PRO A 597 23.53 -6.81 -28.36
N GLY A 598 24.52 -7.25 -27.55
CA GLY A 598 25.94 -6.85 -27.69
C GLY A 598 26.28 -5.47 -27.10
N GLU A 599 25.34 -4.75 -26.54
CA GLU A 599 25.56 -3.46 -25.90
C GLU A 599 26.10 -3.66 -24.47
N LYS A 600 27.17 -2.95 -24.12
CA LYS A 600 27.83 -2.95 -22.80
C LYS A 600 27.97 -1.54 -22.28
N VAL A 601 27.81 -1.35 -20.98
CA VAL A 601 28.07 -0.06 -20.32
C VAL A 601 29.58 0.16 -20.24
N THR A 602 30.03 1.32 -20.67
CA THR A 602 31.48 1.70 -20.69
C THR A 602 31.79 2.93 -19.85
N ALA A 603 30.80 3.73 -19.51
CA ALA A 603 31.01 4.88 -18.63
C ALA A 603 29.73 5.13 -17.81
N THR A 604 29.95 5.53 -16.56
CA THR A 604 28.88 5.89 -15.62
C THR A 604 29.11 7.28 -15.03
N ILE A 605 28.10 8.12 -14.99
CA ILE A 605 28.20 9.48 -14.46
C ILE A 605 27.10 9.68 -13.41
N PRO A 606 27.49 9.90 -12.13
CA PRO A 606 26.54 10.33 -11.11
C PRO A 606 26.25 11.81 -11.23
N MET A 607 24.99 12.22 -11.08
CA MET A 607 24.61 13.62 -11.08
C MET A 607 23.37 13.87 -10.21
N LYS A 608 23.34 14.98 -9.52
CA LYS A 608 22.20 15.40 -8.73
C LYS A 608 21.05 15.85 -9.64
N GLU A 609 21.33 16.74 -10.57
CA GLU A 609 20.41 17.30 -11.56
C GLU A 609 21.12 17.53 -12.88
N ILE A 610 20.36 17.64 -13.98
CA ILE A 610 20.88 17.99 -15.29
C ILE A 610 21.13 19.52 -15.31
N ASP A 611 22.41 19.90 -15.35
CA ASP A 611 22.82 21.30 -15.44
C ASP A 611 22.90 21.72 -16.92
N ASN A 612 21.95 22.57 -17.34
CA ASN A 612 21.84 23.01 -18.72
C ASN A 612 23.01 23.91 -19.20
N GLU A 613 23.84 24.44 -18.28
CA GLU A 613 25.02 25.25 -18.61
C GLU A 613 26.26 24.40 -18.88
N LYS A 614 26.24 23.10 -18.53
CA LYS A 614 27.35 22.17 -18.69
C LYS A 614 27.29 21.35 -19.99
N TYR A 615 28.40 20.71 -20.27
CA TYR A 615 28.59 19.88 -21.46
C TYR A 615 29.02 18.47 -21.06
N LEU A 616 28.74 17.49 -21.93
CA LEU A 616 29.31 16.16 -21.87
C LEU A 616 30.45 16.08 -22.85
N MET A 617 31.65 15.79 -22.33
CA MET A 617 32.85 15.47 -23.13
C MET A 617 32.95 13.96 -23.21
N MET A 618 33.07 13.43 -24.39
CA MET A 618 33.15 12.00 -24.73
C MET A 618 34.44 11.67 -25.42
N ALA A 619 35.00 10.52 -25.10
CA ALA A 619 36.20 10.00 -25.77
C ALA A 619 35.99 8.59 -26.27
N THR A 620 36.50 8.28 -27.46
CA THR A 620 36.46 6.94 -28.06
C THR A 620 37.80 6.25 -28.03
N LYS A 621 37.79 4.94 -28.13
CA LYS A 621 38.97 4.06 -28.18
C LYS A 621 39.94 4.45 -29.26
N ASN A 622 39.43 4.90 -30.41
CA ASN A 622 40.26 5.32 -31.56
C ASN A 622 40.65 6.82 -31.52
N GLY A 623 40.54 7.46 -30.35
CA GLY A 623 41.04 8.82 -30.09
C GLY A 623 40.14 9.95 -30.63
N MET A 624 38.87 9.67 -30.94
CA MET A 624 37.91 10.72 -31.24
C MET A 624 37.40 11.34 -29.94
N VAL A 625 37.09 12.65 -29.96
CA VAL A 625 36.47 13.37 -28.85
C VAL A 625 35.25 14.16 -29.31
N LYS A 626 34.26 14.32 -28.45
CA LYS A 626 33.04 15.02 -28.77
C LYS A 626 32.51 15.83 -27.57
N LYS A 627 32.07 17.04 -27.82
CA LYS A 627 31.39 17.89 -26.79
C LYS A 627 29.96 18.14 -27.19
N THR A 628 29.00 17.87 -26.24
CA THR A 628 27.57 18.06 -26.45
C THR A 628 26.94 18.72 -25.23
N ARG A 629 25.96 19.64 -25.38
CA ARG A 629 25.26 20.28 -24.28
C ARG A 629 24.47 19.28 -23.46
N MET A 630 24.48 19.41 -22.15
CA MET A 630 23.71 18.51 -21.27
C MET A 630 22.19 18.66 -21.42
N GLU A 631 21.70 19.82 -21.83
CA GLU A 631 20.29 20.05 -22.10
C GLU A 631 19.68 19.07 -23.11
N GLU A 632 20.47 18.55 -24.05
CA GLU A 632 20.03 17.58 -25.04
C GLU A 632 19.69 16.20 -24.44
N TYR A 633 20.01 15.94 -23.17
CA TYR A 633 19.78 14.69 -22.43
C TYR A 633 18.64 14.80 -21.40
N THR A 634 17.95 15.95 -21.31
CA THR A 634 16.89 16.22 -20.34
C THR A 634 15.73 15.25 -20.52
N ASN A 635 15.29 15.02 -21.75
CA ASN A 635 14.15 14.16 -22.11
C ASN A 635 14.62 12.75 -22.50
N MET A 636 15.02 11.93 -21.49
CA MET A 636 15.50 10.58 -21.73
C MET A 636 14.36 9.56 -21.60
N ARG A 637 14.19 8.74 -22.62
CA ARG A 637 13.23 7.62 -22.62
C ARG A 637 13.87 6.38 -21.97
N LYS A 638 13.06 5.48 -21.42
CA LYS A 638 13.55 4.18 -20.86
C LYS A 638 14.31 3.34 -21.90
N THR A 639 14.02 3.52 -23.20
CA THR A 639 14.72 2.86 -24.31
C THR A 639 16.08 3.45 -24.61
N GLY A 640 16.54 4.45 -23.86
CA GLY A 640 17.80 5.15 -24.06
C GLY A 640 17.79 6.16 -25.23
N LEU A 641 18.87 6.93 -25.34
CA LEU A 641 19.12 7.93 -26.38
C LEU A 641 20.47 7.68 -27.06
N GLN A 642 20.60 8.02 -28.34
CA GLN A 642 21.91 8.06 -29.00
C GLN A 642 22.71 9.28 -28.51
N ALA A 643 23.88 9.05 -27.93
CA ALA A 643 24.76 10.08 -27.38
C ALA A 643 25.87 10.49 -28.37
N ILE A 644 26.42 9.54 -29.10
CA ILE A 644 27.45 9.74 -30.13
C ILE A 644 27.29 8.72 -31.26
N LEU A 645 27.55 9.12 -32.50
CA LEU A 645 27.74 8.17 -33.60
C LEU A 645 29.19 7.68 -33.59
N LEU A 646 29.37 6.38 -33.72
CA LEU A 646 30.68 5.74 -33.76
C LEU A 646 31.03 5.33 -35.19
N ARG A 647 32.32 5.34 -35.51
CA ARG A 647 32.83 4.77 -36.76
C ARG A 647 32.90 3.25 -36.64
N GLU A 648 33.10 2.57 -37.76
CA GLU A 648 33.35 1.13 -37.80
C GLU A 648 34.55 0.78 -36.90
N ASP A 649 34.41 -0.25 -36.07
CA ASP A 649 35.41 -0.71 -35.09
C ASP A 649 35.83 0.30 -34.00
N ASP A 650 35.05 1.35 -33.74
CA ASP A 650 35.28 2.27 -32.64
C ASP A 650 34.29 2.05 -31.50
N GLU A 651 34.72 2.34 -30.29
CA GLU A 651 33.92 2.19 -29.07
C GLU A 651 33.98 3.46 -28.19
N LEU A 652 32.89 3.87 -27.58
CA LEU A 652 32.91 4.91 -26.58
C LEU A 652 33.52 4.34 -25.29
N ILE A 653 34.55 5.01 -24.73
CA ILE A 653 35.33 4.52 -23.58
C ILE A 653 35.09 5.35 -22.30
N GLU A 654 34.95 6.65 -22.40
CA GLU A 654 34.79 7.52 -21.23
C GLU A 654 33.95 8.75 -21.58
N VAL A 655 33.20 9.22 -20.59
CA VAL A 655 32.38 10.44 -20.66
C VAL A 655 32.58 11.24 -19.39
N LYS A 656 32.74 12.56 -19.51
CA LYS A 656 32.90 13.50 -18.39
C LYS A 656 31.99 14.70 -18.53
N VAL A 657 31.58 15.26 -17.41
CA VAL A 657 30.85 16.55 -17.36
C VAL A 657 31.85 17.69 -17.30
N THR A 658 31.63 18.75 -18.04
CA THR A 658 32.55 19.89 -18.14
C THR A 658 31.81 21.22 -18.35
N ASP A 659 32.50 22.35 -18.12
CA ASP A 659 31.99 23.73 -18.25
C ASP A 659 32.68 24.55 -19.37
N ASP A 660 33.47 23.93 -20.23
CA ASP A 660 34.24 24.56 -21.35
C ASP A 660 35.41 25.44 -20.90
N THR A 661 35.93 25.31 -19.69
CA THR A 661 36.99 26.16 -19.15
C THR A 661 38.34 25.43 -18.96
N GLU A 662 38.38 24.11 -19.14
CA GLU A 662 39.48 23.23 -18.69
C GLU A 662 40.34 22.70 -19.83
N ASP A 663 41.50 22.13 -19.43
CA ASP A 663 42.30 21.30 -20.33
C ASP A 663 41.90 19.81 -20.19
N ILE A 664 41.91 19.10 -21.32
CA ILE A 664 41.62 17.66 -21.43
C ILE A 664 42.90 16.89 -21.48
N PHE A 665 42.98 15.79 -20.73
CA PHE A 665 44.04 14.80 -20.79
C PHE A 665 43.54 13.50 -21.41
N LEU A 666 44.18 13.00 -22.44
CA LEU A 666 43.98 11.62 -22.95
C LEU A 666 45.26 10.85 -22.72
N ALA A 667 45.14 9.57 -22.32
CA ALA A 667 46.29 8.67 -22.19
C ALA A 667 46.04 7.36 -22.97
N THR A 668 47.13 6.76 -23.46
CA THR A 668 47.05 5.57 -24.27
C THR A 668 47.66 4.35 -23.56
N LYS A 669 47.31 3.17 -24.03
CA LYS A 669 47.76 1.88 -23.53
C LYS A 669 49.29 1.74 -23.54
N TYR A 670 49.95 2.32 -24.51
CA TYR A 670 51.43 2.26 -24.65
C TYR A 670 52.17 3.43 -24.00
N GLY A 671 51.45 4.22 -23.13
CA GLY A 671 52.08 5.19 -22.26
C GLY A 671 52.28 6.59 -22.86
N LEU A 672 51.56 6.95 -23.91
CA LEU A 672 51.51 8.32 -24.42
C LEU A 672 50.34 9.09 -23.78
N SER A 673 50.49 10.42 -23.64
CA SER A 673 49.44 11.30 -23.17
C SER A 673 49.47 12.64 -23.89
N ILE A 674 48.26 13.20 -24.20
CA ILE A 674 48.17 14.53 -24.76
C ILE A 674 47.31 15.41 -23.83
N ARG A 675 47.67 16.67 -23.66
CA ARG A 675 46.92 17.72 -22.98
C ARG A 675 46.55 18.78 -24.02
N PHE A 676 45.29 19.14 -24.13
CA PHE A 676 44.78 20.19 -25.02
C PHE A 676 43.58 20.91 -24.41
N LYS A 677 43.28 22.13 -24.89
CA LYS A 677 42.19 22.93 -24.40
C LYS A 677 40.84 22.35 -24.81
N GLU A 678 39.91 22.35 -23.89
CA GLU A 678 38.52 21.95 -24.17
C GLU A 678 37.88 22.81 -25.27
N SER A 679 38.18 24.12 -25.29
CA SER A 679 37.67 25.07 -26.29
C SER A 679 38.08 24.71 -27.73
N ASP A 680 39.10 23.89 -27.91
CA ASP A 680 39.49 23.37 -29.22
C ASP A 680 38.49 22.32 -29.78
N VAL A 681 37.62 21.81 -28.94
CA VAL A 681 36.54 20.85 -29.30
C VAL A 681 35.26 21.59 -29.52
N ARG A 682 34.78 21.69 -30.75
CA ARG A 682 33.52 22.35 -31.10
C ARG A 682 32.34 21.60 -30.50
N ILE A 683 31.33 22.36 -30.03
CA ILE A 683 30.05 21.81 -29.56
C ILE A 683 29.28 21.21 -30.75
N THR A 684 28.74 20.01 -30.59
CA THR A 684 28.00 19.28 -31.61
C THR A 684 26.78 18.60 -31.02
N GLY A 685 25.70 18.43 -31.78
CA GLY A 685 24.51 17.72 -31.38
C GLY A 685 24.76 16.22 -31.13
N ARG A 686 23.85 15.55 -30.45
CA ARG A 686 23.94 14.14 -30.04
C ARG A 686 24.30 13.19 -31.18
N VAL A 687 23.70 13.35 -32.35
CA VAL A 687 23.86 12.47 -33.52
C VAL A 687 25.00 12.97 -34.38
N SER A 688 26.25 12.87 -33.91
CA SER A 688 27.46 13.24 -34.62
C SER A 688 28.68 12.39 -34.17
N TYR A 689 29.73 12.33 -35.00
CA TYR A 689 30.94 11.52 -34.77
C TYR A 689 32.02 12.21 -33.88
N GLY A 690 31.92 13.52 -33.65
CA GLY A 690 33.00 14.26 -32.96
C GLY A 690 34.17 14.66 -33.86
N VAL A 691 35.35 14.95 -33.24
CA VAL A 691 36.60 15.38 -33.88
C VAL A 691 37.77 14.54 -33.36
N ILE A 692 38.88 14.53 -34.06
CA ILE A 692 40.09 13.81 -33.61
C ILE A 692 40.69 14.55 -32.40
N GLY A 693 40.83 13.87 -31.27
CA GLY A 693 41.48 14.35 -30.06
C GLY A 693 42.98 14.06 -30.08
N MET A 694 43.35 12.82 -30.31
CA MET A 694 44.75 12.34 -30.33
C MET A 694 45.03 11.45 -31.58
N LYS A 695 46.19 11.57 -32.14
CA LYS A 695 46.66 10.69 -33.22
C LYS A 695 47.37 9.49 -32.60
N LEU A 696 46.84 8.31 -32.84
CA LEU A 696 47.34 7.05 -32.28
C LEU A 696 48.36 6.37 -33.20
N ASP A 697 49.32 5.68 -32.61
CA ASP A 697 50.21 4.77 -33.31
C ASP A 697 49.48 3.45 -33.66
N PRO A 698 49.92 2.68 -34.66
CA PRO A 698 49.31 1.41 -35.01
C PRO A 698 49.23 0.45 -33.80
N GLY A 699 48.05 -0.04 -33.49
CA GLY A 699 47.79 -0.95 -32.37
C GLY A 699 47.63 -0.31 -30.99
N ASP A 700 47.84 1.01 -30.87
CA ASP A 700 47.57 1.75 -29.61
C ASP A 700 46.11 2.17 -29.52
N GLN A 701 45.65 2.37 -28.32
CA GLN A 701 44.29 2.79 -28.03
C GLN A 701 44.25 3.75 -26.85
N VAL A 702 43.30 4.66 -26.82
CA VAL A 702 43.01 5.50 -25.65
C VAL A 702 42.42 4.65 -24.54
N ILE A 703 42.91 4.83 -23.29
CA ILE A 703 42.50 4.09 -22.10
C ILE A 703 41.79 4.96 -21.07
N GLY A 704 41.80 6.28 -21.24
CA GLY A 704 41.14 7.19 -20.33
C GLY A 704 41.19 8.65 -20.75
N MET A 705 40.24 9.41 -20.30
CA MET A 705 40.09 10.86 -20.44
C MET A 705 39.86 11.50 -19.10
N GLN A 706 40.66 12.54 -18.74
CA GLN A 706 40.45 13.29 -17.50
C GLN A 706 40.45 14.80 -17.78
N MET A 707 39.82 15.57 -16.87
CA MET A 707 39.72 17.02 -16.94
C MET A 707 40.72 17.62 -15.92
N GLU A 708 41.32 18.79 -16.21
CA GLU A 708 42.34 19.42 -15.37
C GLU A 708 41.91 19.65 -13.92
N SER A 709 40.67 20.04 -13.69
CA SER A 709 40.08 20.28 -12.35
C SER A 709 40.04 19.06 -11.46
N GLN A 710 40.25 17.86 -12.00
CA GLN A 710 40.11 16.60 -11.27
C GLN A 710 41.31 16.26 -10.38
N GLY A 711 42.45 17.01 -10.44
CA GLY A 711 43.56 16.86 -9.54
C GLY A 711 44.87 17.42 -10.06
N GLU A 712 45.84 17.64 -9.17
CA GLU A 712 47.18 18.20 -9.48
C GLU A 712 48.17 17.18 -10.03
N TYR A 713 47.86 15.89 -9.88
CA TYR A 713 48.76 14.81 -10.31
C TYR A 713 48.07 13.83 -11.27
N MET A 714 48.76 13.47 -12.34
CA MET A 714 48.37 12.37 -13.19
C MET A 714 48.84 11.06 -12.57
N LEU A 715 47.92 10.25 -12.05
CA LEU A 715 48.15 8.89 -11.58
C LEU A 715 47.92 7.93 -12.73
N VAL A 716 48.89 7.06 -12.97
CA VAL A 716 48.76 5.94 -13.93
C VAL A 716 49.09 4.63 -13.27
N ALA A 717 48.35 3.57 -13.64
CA ALA A 717 48.65 2.21 -13.19
C ALA A 717 48.72 1.24 -14.37
N SER A 718 49.57 0.22 -14.20
CA SER A 718 49.81 -0.82 -15.20
C SER A 718 49.20 -2.16 -14.77
N GLU A 719 48.98 -3.05 -15.72
CA GLU A 719 48.33 -4.36 -15.51
C GLU A 719 49.05 -5.25 -14.48
N LYS A 720 50.36 -5.05 -14.25
CA LYS A 720 51.18 -5.82 -13.30
C LYS A 720 51.32 -5.13 -11.93
N GLY A 721 50.48 -4.14 -11.61
CA GLY A 721 50.42 -3.50 -10.29
C GLY A 721 51.48 -2.44 -10.03
N TYR A 722 52.12 -1.91 -11.07
CA TYR A 722 53.01 -0.75 -10.96
C TYR A 722 52.27 0.52 -11.31
N GLY A 723 52.73 1.63 -10.75
CA GLY A 723 52.10 2.94 -11.03
C GLY A 723 52.93 4.08 -10.44
N LYS A 724 52.54 5.30 -10.76
CA LYS A 724 53.14 6.54 -10.26
C LYS A 724 52.20 7.68 -10.38
N ARG A 725 52.48 8.77 -9.65
CA ARG A 725 51.87 10.08 -9.89
C ARG A 725 52.91 11.05 -10.46
N THR A 726 52.51 11.88 -11.42
CA THR A 726 53.34 12.88 -12.08
C THR A 726 52.56 14.22 -12.06
N ARG A 727 53.26 15.32 -11.75
CA ARG A 727 52.61 16.65 -11.72
C ARG A 727 52.08 17.00 -13.11
N ILE A 728 50.83 17.48 -13.19
CA ILE A 728 50.21 17.87 -14.47
C ILE A 728 50.96 19.02 -15.16
N SER A 729 51.74 19.84 -14.42
CA SER A 729 52.56 20.90 -14.95
C SER A 729 53.72 20.40 -15.85
N GLU A 730 54.08 19.11 -15.74
CA GLU A 730 55.05 18.48 -16.64
C GLU A 730 54.48 18.20 -18.04
N PHE A 731 53.17 18.28 -18.21
CA PHE A 731 52.50 18.03 -19.50
C PHE A 731 52.13 19.37 -20.13
N LYS A 732 52.88 19.77 -21.17
CA LYS A 732 52.59 21.01 -21.91
C LYS A 732 51.28 20.89 -22.68
N SER A 733 50.42 21.91 -22.64
CA SER A 733 49.25 21.98 -23.48
C SER A 733 49.63 22.05 -24.96
N GLN A 734 48.96 21.26 -25.78
CA GLN A 734 49.22 21.10 -27.23
C GLN A 734 47.89 21.31 -27.99
N LEU A 735 47.99 21.48 -29.30
CA LEU A 735 46.77 21.41 -30.12
C LEU A 735 46.30 19.96 -30.19
N ARG A 736 44.97 19.76 -30.21
CA ARG A 736 44.35 18.44 -30.45
C ARG A 736 44.85 17.84 -31.77
N ASN A 737 44.69 16.53 -31.99
CA ASN A 737 45.17 15.77 -33.12
C ASN A 737 46.72 15.63 -33.17
N GLY A 738 47.43 15.90 -32.03
CA GLY A 738 48.85 15.63 -31.82
C GLY A 738 49.09 14.17 -31.42
N ARG A 739 50.37 13.73 -31.46
CA ARG A 739 50.80 12.37 -30.99
C ARG A 739 50.92 12.31 -29.45
N GLY A 740 51.09 13.47 -28.78
CA GLY A 740 51.25 13.56 -27.33
C GLY A 740 52.68 13.37 -26.85
N LEU A 741 52.87 13.23 -25.54
CA LEU A 741 54.13 13.07 -24.83
C LEU A 741 54.14 11.73 -24.07
N LEU A 742 55.32 11.15 -23.84
CA LEU A 742 55.44 9.97 -23.00
C LEU A 742 55.05 10.29 -21.56
N CYS A 743 54.06 9.62 -21.00
CA CYS A 743 53.62 9.72 -19.62
C CYS A 743 54.07 8.54 -18.76
N TYR A 744 54.39 7.42 -19.35
CA TYR A 744 54.81 6.19 -18.68
C TYR A 744 55.68 5.35 -19.59
N ASN A 745 56.81 4.86 -19.05
CA ASN A 745 57.68 3.96 -19.78
C ASN A 745 57.24 2.52 -19.57
N VAL A 746 56.55 1.97 -20.56
CA VAL A 746 56.03 0.58 -20.57
C VAL A 746 57.19 -0.40 -20.75
N THR A 747 57.35 -1.40 -19.90
CA THR A 747 58.37 -2.45 -19.94
C THR A 747 57.74 -3.82 -19.73
N GLU A 748 58.40 -4.90 -20.06
CA GLU A 748 57.94 -6.27 -19.80
C GLU A 748 57.67 -6.52 -18.31
N LYS A 749 58.39 -5.84 -17.41
CA LYS A 749 58.20 -5.93 -15.95
C LYS A 749 56.91 -5.32 -15.48
N THR A 750 56.51 -4.20 -16.05
CA THR A 750 55.35 -3.41 -15.60
C THR A 750 54.10 -3.73 -16.38
N GLY A 751 54.18 -4.17 -17.60
CA GLY A 751 53.06 -4.36 -18.51
C GLY A 751 52.48 -3.03 -19.03
N CYS A 752 51.43 -3.11 -19.81
CA CYS A 752 50.75 -1.96 -20.40
C CYS A 752 49.93 -1.16 -19.36
N LEU A 753 49.62 0.10 -19.66
CA LEU A 753 48.72 0.90 -18.83
C LEU A 753 47.29 0.39 -18.94
N VAL A 754 46.59 0.37 -17.80
CA VAL A 754 45.19 -0.03 -17.69
C VAL A 754 44.27 1.15 -17.32
N GLY A 755 44.83 2.21 -16.73
CA GLY A 755 44.03 3.36 -16.35
C GLY A 755 44.85 4.61 -16.01
N MET A 756 44.18 5.76 -16.15
CA MET A 756 44.71 7.08 -15.75
C MET A 756 43.64 7.82 -14.96
N LYS A 757 44.04 8.44 -13.85
CA LYS A 757 43.19 9.37 -13.09
C LYS A 757 43.99 10.62 -12.71
N LEU A 758 43.31 11.79 -12.64
CA LEU A 758 43.90 12.97 -12.00
C LEU A 758 43.48 12.98 -10.52
N VAL A 759 44.44 13.19 -9.63
CA VAL A 759 44.30 13.04 -8.18
C VAL A 759 45.00 14.17 -7.42
N ASP A 760 44.53 14.44 -6.19
CA ASP A 760 45.14 15.34 -5.20
C ASP A 760 45.74 14.53 -4.04
N ASP A 761 46.59 15.14 -3.24
CA ASP A 761 47.28 14.47 -2.12
C ASP A 761 46.31 13.93 -1.05
N GLU A 762 45.22 14.63 -0.78
CA GLU A 762 44.23 14.31 0.28
C GLU A 762 43.23 13.22 -0.10
N ARG A 763 43.44 12.52 -1.17
CA ARG A 763 42.49 11.54 -1.70
C ARG A 763 42.96 10.10 -1.59
N ASP A 764 41.98 9.19 -1.57
CA ASP A 764 42.22 7.76 -1.66
C ASP A 764 41.87 7.22 -3.04
N ILE A 765 42.59 6.18 -3.44
CA ILE A 765 42.28 5.40 -4.64
C ILE A 765 42.02 3.93 -4.31
N MET A 766 41.33 3.26 -5.20
CA MET A 766 41.18 1.81 -5.22
C MET A 766 41.76 1.23 -6.49
N LEU A 767 42.64 0.22 -6.33
CA LEU A 767 43.08 -0.64 -7.41
C LEU A 767 42.27 -1.93 -7.38
N ILE A 768 41.78 -2.36 -8.54
CA ILE A 768 40.86 -3.48 -8.67
C ILE A 768 41.46 -4.48 -9.67
N THR A 769 41.54 -5.76 -9.27
CA THR A 769 42.05 -6.83 -10.15
C THR A 769 40.91 -7.53 -10.90
N ASN A 770 41.24 -8.28 -11.93
CA ASN A 770 40.33 -9.14 -12.70
C ASN A 770 39.69 -10.24 -11.85
N GLU A 771 40.24 -10.60 -10.68
CA GLU A 771 39.63 -11.55 -9.74
C GLU A 771 38.78 -10.85 -8.66
N GLY A 772 38.55 -9.54 -8.76
CA GLY A 772 37.74 -8.78 -7.81
C GLY A 772 38.46 -8.46 -6.50
N ILE A 773 39.77 -8.59 -6.43
CA ILE A 773 40.57 -8.17 -5.28
C ILE A 773 40.72 -6.65 -5.32
N LEU A 774 40.40 -5.99 -4.22
CA LEU A 774 40.45 -4.54 -4.03
C LEU A 774 41.54 -4.15 -3.03
N ILE A 775 42.31 -3.11 -3.36
CA ILE A 775 43.14 -2.41 -2.40
C ILE A 775 42.84 -0.92 -2.38
N ARG A 776 42.57 -0.35 -1.21
CA ARG A 776 42.42 1.09 -1.00
C ARG A 776 43.73 1.63 -0.42
N MET A 777 44.26 2.70 -1.00
CA MET A 777 45.47 3.36 -0.53
C MET A 777 45.34 4.88 -0.65
N SER A 778 46.03 5.61 0.24
CA SER A 778 46.13 7.05 0.10
C SER A 778 47.03 7.42 -1.10
N VAL A 779 46.64 8.49 -1.78
CA VAL A 779 47.44 9.06 -2.88
C VAL A 779 48.81 9.49 -2.39
N ASP A 780 48.93 9.98 -1.15
CA ASP A 780 50.19 10.42 -0.53
C ASP A 780 51.27 9.32 -0.45
N ASP A 781 50.83 8.06 -0.33
CA ASP A 781 51.72 6.92 -0.29
C ASP A 781 52.36 6.60 -1.64
N ILE A 782 51.93 7.26 -2.74
CA ILE A 782 52.39 7.01 -4.08
C ILE A 782 53.44 8.05 -4.45
N SER A 783 54.61 7.59 -4.83
CA SER A 783 55.74 8.46 -5.19
C SER A 783 55.45 9.38 -6.37
N VAL A 784 55.78 10.68 -6.22
CA VAL A 784 55.74 11.66 -7.31
C VAL A 784 57.04 11.52 -8.13
N ILE A 785 56.90 11.11 -9.39
CA ILE A 785 58.03 10.85 -10.26
C ILE A 785 57.79 11.41 -11.66
N GLY A 786 58.86 11.79 -12.35
CA GLY A 786 58.81 12.38 -13.68
C GLY A 786 58.21 11.47 -14.75
N ARG A 787 57.81 12.05 -15.87
CA ARG A 787 57.05 11.41 -16.97
C ARG A 787 57.70 10.15 -17.53
N ASN A 788 59.01 10.18 -17.75
CA ASN A 788 59.79 9.13 -18.48
C ASN A 788 60.20 7.95 -17.61
N THR A 789 59.42 7.57 -16.61
CA THR A 789 59.74 6.46 -15.67
C THR A 789 58.65 5.39 -15.70
N SER A 790 59.01 4.18 -15.22
CA SER A 790 58.14 3.00 -15.18
C SER A 790 57.37 2.84 -13.84
N GLY A 791 57.43 3.85 -12.95
CA GLY A 791 56.70 3.85 -11.68
C GLY A 791 57.27 2.93 -10.59
N VAL A 792 56.51 2.82 -9.49
CA VAL A 792 56.79 1.98 -8.32
C VAL A 792 55.72 0.91 -8.18
N LYS A 793 55.94 -0.11 -7.37
CA LYS A 793 54.99 -1.17 -7.08
C LYS A 793 53.89 -0.63 -6.16
N LEU A 794 52.66 -0.59 -6.61
CA LEU A 794 51.47 -0.18 -5.88
C LEU A 794 50.76 -1.35 -5.23
N MET A 795 50.66 -2.46 -5.97
CA MET A 795 50.00 -3.69 -5.54
C MET A 795 50.90 -4.88 -5.74
N SER A 796 51.00 -5.78 -4.77
CA SER A 796 51.76 -7.03 -4.92
C SER A 796 50.87 -8.07 -5.60
N ILE A 797 51.24 -8.37 -6.85
CA ILE A 797 50.60 -9.42 -7.68
C ILE A 797 51.65 -10.53 -7.86
N ASP A 798 51.22 -11.79 -7.73
CA ASP A 798 52.08 -12.94 -7.97
C ASP A 798 52.39 -13.02 -9.46
N PRO A 799 53.70 -13.02 -9.85
CA PRO A 799 54.08 -13.05 -11.24
C PRO A 799 53.62 -14.27 -12.02
N ASP A 800 53.43 -15.40 -11.31
CA ASP A 800 53.03 -16.69 -11.88
C ASP A 800 51.50 -16.86 -11.95
N SER A 801 50.74 -15.92 -11.38
CA SER A 801 49.29 -15.90 -11.41
C SER A 801 48.75 -15.16 -12.64
N ASN A 802 47.52 -15.48 -13.04
CA ASN A 802 46.80 -14.77 -14.11
C ASN A 802 46.14 -13.48 -13.60
N VAL A 803 46.41 -13.08 -12.33
CA VAL A 803 45.86 -11.87 -11.70
C VAL A 803 46.51 -10.62 -12.30
N ARG A 804 45.68 -9.66 -12.69
CA ARG A 804 46.12 -8.36 -13.25
C ARG A 804 45.26 -7.24 -12.70
N VAL A 805 45.86 -6.04 -12.60
CA VAL A 805 45.04 -4.85 -12.33
C VAL A 805 44.15 -4.59 -13.55
N ALA A 806 42.85 -4.50 -13.30
CA ALA A 806 41.83 -4.26 -14.33
C ALA A 806 41.47 -2.77 -14.43
N THR A 807 41.34 -2.06 -13.29
CA THR A 807 40.93 -0.65 -13.27
C THR A 807 41.38 0.10 -12.01
N ILE A 808 41.29 1.45 -12.07
CA ILE A 808 41.54 2.37 -10.97
C ILE A 808 40.27 3.18 -10.68
N ALA A 809 39.83 3.19 -9.45
CA ALA A 809 38.74 4.04 -9.00
C ALA A 809 39.22 5.10 -7.97
N LYS A 810 38.66 6.30 -8.03
CA LYS A 810 38.91 7.41 -7.10
C LYS A 810 37.85 7.38 -5.98
N VAL A 811 38.26 7.49 -4.72
CA VAL A 811 37.35 7.54 -3.56
C VAL A 811 37.04 8.99 -3.23
N ARG A 812 35.75 9.30 -2.99
CA ARG A 812 35.32 10.62 -2.49
C ARG A 812 35.53 10.66 -0.98
N GLU A 813 35.92 11.79 -0.40
CA GLU A 813 35.90 11.98 1.04
C GLU A 813 34.43 11.86 1.54
N SER A 814 34.23 11.08 2.59
CA SER A 814 33.00 11.13 3.37
C SER A 814 33.00 12.48 4.11
N SER A 815 31.97 13.30 3.92
CA SER A 815 31.72 14.48 4.74
C SER A 815 31.39 14.05 6.17
N HIS A 816 32.39 13.79 7.00
CA HIS A 816 32.21 13.69 8.46
C HIS A 816 32.36 15.09 9.01
N GLY A 817 31.23 15.65 9.47
CA GLY A 817 31.20 16.77 10.39
C GLY A 817 31.87 16.35 11.71
N ASP A 818 32.63 17.28 12.26
CA ASP A 818 33.27 17.22 13.56
C ASP A 818 32.32 16.69 14.64
N GLY A 819 32.71 15.60 15.31
CA GLY A 819 32.06 15.04 16.47
C GLY A 819 33.05 14.23 17.27
N GLU A 820 33.35 14.74 18.44
CA GLU A 820 34.32 14.40 19.47
C GLU A 820 34.51 12.90 19.69
N GLU A 821 35.79 12.56 19.93
CA GLU A 821 36.28 11.34 20.52
C GLU A 821 35.64 11.10 21.91
N ASP A 822 35.05 9.94 22.10
CA ASP A 822 35.01 9.30 23.40
C ASP A 822 35.32 7.81 23.23
N GLY A 823 36.54 7.47 23.67
CA GLY A 823 37.03 6.12 23.71
C GLY A 823 36.45 5.32 24.86
N GLU A 824 35.85 4.21 24.61
CA GLU A 824 35.73 3.09 25.55
C GLU A 824 36.15 1.77 24.88
N GLU A 825 37.31 1.30 25.34
CA GLU A 825 37.80 -0.06 25.09
C GLU A 825 36.83 -1.09 25.72
N ILE A 826 36.16 -1.89 24.93
CA ILE A 826 35.54 -3.12 25.43
C ILE A 826 36.51 -4.29 25.19
N LYS A 827 37.10 -4.76 26.28
CA LYS A 827 37.84 -6.02 26.36
C LYS A 827 36.86 -7.19 26.20
N THR A 828 37.11 -8.02 25.20
CA THR A 828 36.48 -9.33 25.09
C THR A 828 37.30 -10.35 25.87
N ASP A 829 36.74 -10.87 26.96
CA ASP A 829 37.20 -12.08 27.61
C ASP A 829 36.56 -13.29 26.88
N LEU A 830 37.46 -14.09 26.28
CA LEU A 830 37.19 -15.44 25.85
C LEU A 830 37.51 -16.37 27.01
N GLU A 831 36.52 -17.04 27.57
CA GLU A 831 36.74 -18.27 28.30
C GLU A 831 35.79 -19.39 27.86
N ASN A 832 36.46 -20.52 27.65
CA ASN A 832 35.95 -21.84 27.30
C ASN A 832 34.99 -22.43 28.34
N GLY A 833 34.05 -23.20 27.91
CA GLY A 833 33.28 -24.09 28.75
C GLY A 833 32.56 -25.16 27.95
N ASP A 834 33.19 -26.32 28.00
CA ASP A 834 32.81 -27.61 27.43
C ASP A 834 31.56 -28.23 28.10
N GLN A 835 30.83 -29.02 27.31
CA GLN A 835 30.10 -30.28 27.61
C GLN A 835 28.73 -30.30 28.29
N ASN A 836 27.87 -31.04 27.63
CA ASN A 836 26.78 -31.96 28.04
C ASN A 836 25.40 -31.38 28.41
N GLU A 837 24.44 -31.62 27.64
CA GLU A 837 23.44 -32.70 27.47
C GLU A 837 22.46 -32.38 26.28
#